data_9fded75ecdd30b92dfffc5a77f278513
#
_entry.id   9fded75ecdd30b92dfffc5a77f278513
#
_cell.length_a   1.000
_cell.length_b   1.000
_cell.length_c   1.000
_cell.angle_alpha   90.00
_cell.angle_beta   90.00
_cell.angle_gamma   90.00
#
_symmetry.space_group_name_H-M   'P 1'
#
loop_
_entity.id
_entity.type
_entity.pdbx_description
1 polymer ?
#
loop_
_entity_poly.entity_id
_entity_poly.type
_entity_poly.pdbx_seq_one_letter_code
_entity_poly.pdbx_strand_id
1 'polypeptide(L)'
;MGKDGICRVEDGYYSKTIRFYDINYQLAQNEDKNAIFENWCDFLNYFDSTIHFQLSFINHHSNMTEYEDVIRIKKQNDSFDDLRMEFAQMLRNQLAKGNNGLVRTKYITFGIEADNIREAKPKLERIETDILNNFKAFGVSAYPLNGAERLQIMYETFNQNVKVPFKFSYDDMLRTGLNTKDYIAPSSFLFKNGKDFQMGDTIGAVSYLQILAPELTDKMLAEFLEMDCNLLVNLHIQSIDQMKAIKLVKSKVTDINRMKIEEQKKAVRSGYDMDIIPSDLNTYGGEAKRLLEDLQSRNERMFLVTVVFLNTAKNKQELENVVFQTAGIAQKYNCALKRLDYQQEQGLMSSLPLGRNWIPIKRALTTTSTAIFVPFTTQELFMGGESIYYGLNALSNNLIMADRKKLKNPNGLILGTPGSGKSFAAKREITNVFIITKDDIIICDPEGEYFPLVRAFNGQVIRISPTSHDYINPMDININYADDDDPLSLKSDFILSLCELVVGGKNGLEPVEKTIIDRCVRLVYQDYLADPIPEKMPILEDLYNLLRKQEEAESQRLATALEIYVNGSLKVFNHRTNVELNNRLVCFDIKDLGKQLKKLGMLIVQDQVWNRVTVNRSAHKSTRYYIDEFHLLLKEEQTAAYSVEIWKRFRKWGGIPTGITQNVKDLLASREIENIFENSDFILMLNQASGDRQILAKQLNISTHQLSYVTNSGEGEGLIFYGNTIIPFKDRFDNTLMLYALMSSKPEDVEKREKLGIKGRDDS
;
A
#
# COMPACT_ATOMS: atom_id res chain seq x y z
N MET A 1 4.83 13.12 32.46
CA MET A 1 4.44 12.10 31.46
C MET A 1 4.41 10.71 32.10
N GLY A 2 3.23 10.07 32.14
CA GLY A 2 3.05 8.73 32.68
C GLY A 2 3.45 7.62 31.69
N LYS A 3 3.74 6.41 32.21
CA LYS A 3 4.03 5.24 31.34
C LYS A 3 2.87 4.91 30.38
N ASP A 4 1.64 5.18 30.80
CA ASP A 4 0.38 4.95 30.06
C ASP A 4 0.06 6.06 29.02
N GLY A 5 1.01 6.94 28.76
CA GLY A 5 0.85 8.05 27.82
C GLY A 5 0.04 9.24 28.33
N ILE A 6 -0.45 9.24 29.55
CA ILE A 6 -1.14 10.41 30.13
C ILE A 6 -0.12 11.49 30.45
N CYS A 7 -0.33 12.68 29.90
CA CYS A 7 0.48 13.86 30.17
C CYS A 7 -0.30 14.83 31.06
N ARG A 8 0.25 15.21 32.20
CA ARG A 8 -0.17 16.42 32.93
C ARG A 8 0.48 17.61 32.25
N VAL A 9 -0.29 18.36 31.48
CA VAL A 9 0.18 19.49 30.68
C VAL A 9 0.37 20.72 31.54
N GLU A 10 -0.61 20.99 32.36
CA GLU A 10 -0.62 22.06 33.38
C GLU A 10 -1.47 21.59 34.57
N ASP A 11 -1.54 22.40 35.63
CA ASP A 11 -2.34 22.07 36.79
C ASP A 11 -3.82 21.93 36.43
N GLY A 12 -4.39 20.77 36.73
CA GLY A 12 -5.79 20.47 36.42
C GLY A 12 -6.06 20.10 34.95
N TYR A 13 -5.04 19.96 34.08
CA TYR A 13 -5.27 19.58 32.68
C TYR A 13 -4.43 18.38 32.26
N TYR A 14 -5.10 17.35 31.73
CA TYR A 14 -4.50 16.07 31.33
C TYR A 14 -4.84 15.71 29.88
N SER A 15 -3.86 15.13 29.15
CA SER A 15 -4.04 14.75 27.75
C SER A 15 -3.47 13.38 27.42
N LYS A 16 -4.04 12.74 26.37
CA LYS A 16 -3.51 11.56 25.69
C LYS A 16 -3.37 11.80 24.19
N THR A 17 -2.55 10.99 23.54
CA THR A 17 -2.26 11.11 22.10
C THR A 17 -2.39 9.76 21.44
N ILE A 18 -3.06 9.73 20.28
CA ILE A 18 -3.21 8.58 19.40
C ILE A 18 -2.49 8.90 18.08
N ARG A 19 -1.68 7.98 17.59
CA ARG A 19 -1.16 8.02 16.22
C ARG A 19 -2.15 7.35 15.29
N PHE A 20 -2.39 7.96 14.12
CA PHE A 20 -3.24 7.38 13.09
C PHE A 20 -2.58 7.44 11.71
N TYR A 21 -3.03 6.55 10.83
CA TYR A 21 -2.50 6.41 9.49
C TYR A 21 -3.46 6.96 8.45
N ASP A 22 -2.97 7.07 7.24
CA ASP A 22 -3.75 7.56 6.10
C ASP A 22 -4.69 6.50 5.53
N ILE A 23 -5.79 6.98 4.96
CA ILE A 23 -6.62 6.25 4.01
C ILE A 23 -6.60 6.99 2.68
N ASN A 24 -6.95 6.31 1.60
CA ASN A 24 -6.88 6.85 0.27
C ASN A 24 -8.08 7.78 -0.02
N TYR A 25 -8.08 8.98 0.55
CA TYR A 25 -9.15 9.96 0.39
C TYR A 25 -9.06 10.66 -0.97
N GLN A 26 -7.88 11.14 -1.37
CA GLN A 26 -7.74 11.97 -2.59
C GLN A 26 -8.10 11.23 -3.87
N LEU A 27 -7.83 9.94 -3.92
CA LEU A 27 -8.06 9.09 -5.10
C LEU A 27 -9.35 8.25 -5.00
N ALA A 28 -10.11 8.36 -3.92
CA ALA A 28 -11.37 7.64 -3.74
C ALA A 28 -12.43 8.06 -4.74
N GLN A 29 -13.44 7.22 -4.97
CA GLN A 29 -14.62 7.57 -5.73
C GLN A 29 -15.40 8.68 -5.01
N ASN A 30 -16.20 9.46 -5.75
CA ASN A 30 -16.95 10.57 -5.16
C ASN A 30 -17.92 10.11 -4.06
N GLU A 31 -18.53 8.94 -4.22
CA GLU A 31 -19.41 8.34 -3.22
C GLU A 31 -18.65 7.98 -1.94
N ASP A 32 -17.47 7.36 -2.09
CA ASP A 32 -16.60 7.02 -0.97
C ASP A 32 -16.05 8.28 -0.28
N LYS A 33 -15.68 9.32 -1.06
CA LYS A 33 -15.25 10.62 -0.50
C LYS A 33 -16.37 11.25 0.33
N ASN A 34 -17.59 11.25 -0.16
CA ASN A 34 -18.73 11.78 0.55
C ASN A 34 -19.00 10.99 1.84
N ALA A 35 -18.94 9.66 1.78
CA ALA A 35 -19.09 8.80 2.96
C ALA A 35 -17.99 9.05 4.00
N ILE A 36 -16.72 9.17 3.58
CA ILE A 36 -15.61 9.51 4.48
C ILE A 36 -15.83 10.89 5.08
N PHE A 37 -16.26 11.87 4.29
CA PHE A 37 -16.52 13.23 4.74
C PHE A 37 -17.68 13.30 5.75
N GLU A 38 -18.79 12.62 5.50
CA GLU A 38 -19.93 12.51 6.41
C GLU A 38 -19.53 11.84 7.73
N ASN A 39 -18.83 10.72 7.66
CA ASN A 39 -18.31 10.05 8.84
C ASN A 39 -17.33 10.95 9.62
N TRP A 40 -16.53 11.77 8.93
CA TRP A 40 -15.65 12.75 9.56
C TRP A 40 -16.42 13.87 10.24
N CYS A 41 -17.52 14.34 9.67
CA CYS A 41 -18.45 15.26 10.33
C CYS A 41 -19.03 14.66 11.62
N ASP A 42 -19.47 13.42 11.58
CA ASP A 42 -20.02 12.72 12.74
C ASP A 42 -18.96 12.52 13.82
N PHE A 43 -17.72 12.21 13.42
CA PHE A 43 -16.59 12.12 14.33
C PHE A 43 -16.30 13.45 15.03
N LEU A 44 -16.31 14.57 14.32
CA LEU A 44 -16.17 15.90 14.93
C LEU A 44 -17.29 16.18 15.94
N ASN A 45 -18.52 15.78 15.61
CA ASN A 45 -19.68 15.94 16.47
C ASN A 45 -19.68 15.06 17.71
N TYR A 46 -18.79 14.05 17.80
CA TYR A 46 -18.58 13.26 19.02
C TYR A 46 -18.05 14.12 20.19
N PHE A 47 -17.16 15.09 19.90
CA PHE A 47 -16.51 15.91 20.92
C PHE A 47 -17.44 16.97 21.48
N ASP A 48 -17.70 16.96 22.78
CA ASP A 48 -18.41 18.01 23.48
C ASP A 48 -17.50 19.17 23.89
N SER A 49 -18.06 20.18 24.54
CA SER A 49 -17.32 21.39 24.95
C SER A 49 -16.30 21.16 26.06
N THR A 50 -16.30 19.99 26.72
CA THR A 50 -15.37 19.64 27.81
C THR A 50 -14.09 18.98 27.28
N ILE A 51 -14.11 18.52 26.04
CA ILE A 51 -12.98 17.84 25.40
C ILE A 51 -12.32 18.81 24.42
N HIS A 52 -11.05 19.09 24.65
CA HIS A 52 -10.23 19.80 23.71
C HIS A 52 -9.45 18.79 22.86
N PHE A 53 -9.48 18.91 21.56
CA PHE A 53 -8.65 18.06 20.72
C PHE A 53 -7.83 18.83 19.71
N GLN A 54 -6.73 18.26 19.35
CA GLN A 54 -5.72 18.81 18.46
C GLN A 54 -5.35 17.74 17.44
N LEU A 55 -5.45 18.06 16.17
CA LEU A 55 -4.85 17.29 15.10
C LEU A 55 -3.47 17.86 14.83
N SER A 56 -2.46 17.00 14.88
CA SER A 56 -1.07 17.38 14.62
C SER A 56 -0.52 16.60 13.45
N PHE A 57 -0.01 17.32 12.48
CA PHE A 57 0.66 16.79 11.30
C PHE A 57 2.12 17.23 11.35
N ILE A 58 3.02 16.28 11.38
CA ILE A 58 4.45 16.53 11.51
C ILE A 58 5.16 16.05 10.27
N ASN A 59 5.68 16.98 9.49
CA ASN A 59 6.62 16.71 8.42
C ASN A 59 8.01 17.00 8.95
N HIS A 60 8.84 15.99 9.05
CA HIS A 60 10.23 16.18 9.44
C HIS A 60 11.14 15.33 8.54
N HIS A 61 12.32 15.87 8.25
CA HIS A 61 13.36 15.06 7.64
C HIS A 61 13.74 13.95 8.61
N SER A 62 13.44 12.72 8.25
CA SER A 62 13.88 11.59 9.05
C SER A 62 15.41 11.62 9.15
N ASN A 63 15.94 11.25 10.30
CA ASN A 63 17.33 10.86 10.37
C ASN A 63 17.54 9.74 9.35
N MET A 64 18.39 9.99 8.34
CA MET A 64 18.73 9.01 7.28
C MET A 64 19.00 7.62 7.85
N THR A 65 19.41 7.53 9.12
CA THR A 65 19.72 6.28 9.84
C THR A 65 18.53 5.33 9.98
N GLU A 66 17.31 5.81 10.21
CA GLU A 66 16.13 4.90 10.30
C GLU A 66 15.73 4.35 8.94
N TYR A 67 15.80 5.19 7.89
CA TYR A 67 15.59 4.72 6.52
C TYR A 67 16.75 3.86 6.03
N GLU A 68 17.98 4.20 6.39
CA GLU A 68 19.15 3.40 6.07
C GLU A 68 19.06 1.99 6.66
N ASP A 69 18.52 1.83 7.87
CA ASP A 69 18.30 0.51 8.47
C ASP A 69 17.22 -0.29 7.73
N VAL A 70 16.17 0.36 7.22
CA VAL A 70 15.10 -0.30 6.43
C VAL A 70 15.59 -0.70 5.04
N ILE A 71 16.37 0.17 4.36
CA ILE A 71 16.92 -0.10 3.03
C ILE A 71 18.26 -0.84 3.07
N ARG A 72 18.77 -1.14 4.28
CA ARG A 72 20.05 -1.82 4.46
C ARG A 72 19.95 -3.28 4.06
N ILE A 73 20.54 -3.60 2.93
CA ILE A 73 20.67 -4.99 2.47
C ILE A 73 21.94 -5.59 3.10
N LYS A 74 21.74 -6.64 3.89
CA LYS A 74 22.87 -7.33 4.56
C LYS A 74 23.68 -8.10 3.53
N LYS A 75 25.01 -8.01 3.62
CA LYS A 75 25.92 -8.89 2.88
C LYS A 75 25.68 -10.35 3.31
N GLN A 76 25.68 -11.25 2.33
CA GLN A 76 25.51 -12.69 2.58
C GLN A 76 26.84 -13.47 2.38
N ASN A 77 27.93 -12.75 2.05
CA ASN A 77 29.27 -13.28 1.75
C ASN A 77 29.26 -14.30 0.60
N ASP A 78 28.49 -14.00 -0.43
CA ASP A 78 28.39 -14.76 -1.68
C ASP A 78 28.81 -13.89 -2.87
N SER A 79 28.81 -14.47 -4.09
CA SER A 79 29.19 -13.78 -5.34
C SER A 79 28.24 -12.64 -5.75
N PHE A 80 27.15 -12.40 -5.04
CA PHE A 80 26.14 -11.40 -5.36
C PHE A 80 26.16 -10.16 -4.45
N ASP A 81 27.17 -10.06 -3.58
CA ASP A 81 27.25 -8.91 -2.66
C ASP A 81 27.48 -7.57 -3.38
N ASP A 82 28.15 -7.58 -4.53
CA ASP A 82 28.31 -6.38 -5.37
C ASP A 82 26.96 -5.90 -5.92
N LEU A 83 26.10 -6.81 -6.37
CA LEU A 83 24.74 -6.49 -6.81
C LEU A 83 23.88 -5.98 -5.65
N ARG A 84 24.05 -6.52 -4.43
CA ARG A 84 23.38 -6.00 -3.23
C ARG A 84 23.84 -4.59 -2.89
N MET A 85 25.13 -4.29 -3.04
CA MET A 85 25.64 -2.94 -2.82
C MET A 85 25.13 -1.96 -3.89
N GLU A 86 25.12 -2.35 -5.17
CA GLU A 86 24.56 -1.55 -6.26
C GLU A 86 23.07 -1.23 -6.01
N PHE A 87 22.30 -2.24 -5.63
CA PHE A 87 20.87 -2.08 -5.34
C PHE A 87 20.63 -1.18 -4.11
N ALA A 88 21.39 -1.37 -3.04
CA ALA A 88 21.31 -0.51 -1.85
C ALA A 88 21.68 0.95 -2.19
N GLN A 89 22.70 1.16 -3.05
CA GLN A 89 23.06 2.49 -3.53
C GLN A 89 21.96 3.12 -4.40
N MET A 90 21.34 2.32 -5.27
CA MET A 90 20.18 2.78 -6.06
C MET A 90 19.03 3.23 -5.16
N LEU A 91 18.69 2.45 -4.13
CA LEU A 91 17.64 2.83 -3.17
C LEU A 91 17.98 4.15 -2.45
N ARG A 92 19.24 4.34 -2.03
CA ARG A 92 19.70 5.61 -1.44
C ARG A 92 19.57 6.77 -2.43
N ASN A 93 19.95 6.55 -3.69
CA ASN A 93 19.83 7.57 -4.72
C ASN A 93 18.36 7.92 -5.02
N GLN A 94 17.46 6.94 -5.02
CA GLN A 94 16.03 7.17 -5.17
C GLN A 94 15.44 7.90 -3.96
N LEU A 95 15.86 7.54 -2.76
CA LEU A 95 15.47 8.24 -1.54
C LEU A 95 15.93 9.71 -1.57
N ALA A 96 17.13 9.99 -2.06
CA ALA A 96 17.67 11.33 -2.21
C ALA A 96 16.98 12.16 -3.30
N LYS A 97 16.43 11.51 -4.35
CA LYS A 97 15.67 12.16 -5.43
C LYS A 97 14.19 12.37 -5.09
N GLY A 98 13.65 11.59 -4.16
CA GLY A 98 12.28 11.72 -3.67
C GLY A 98 12.11 12.95 -2.77
N ASN A 99 11.07 12.99 -1.97
CA ASN A 99 10.85 14.06 -0.98
C ASN A 99 11.88 14.01 0.18
N ASN A 100 13.16 13.86 -0.15
CA ASN A 100 14.33 13.98 0.74
C ASN A 100 14.21 13.22 2.09
N GLY A 101 13.46 12.12 2.14
CA GLY A 101 13.24 11.36 3.37
C GLY A 101 12.29 12.04 4.37
N LEU A 102 11.38 12.87 3.89
CA LEU A 102 10.32 13.44 4.74
C LEU A 102 9.38 12.35 5.23
N VAL A 103 9.36 12.17 6.54
CA VAL A 103 8.36 11.36 7.24
C VAL A 103 7.19 12.23 7.60
N ARG A 104 6.00 11.78 7.25
CA ARG A 104 4.74 12.42 7.61
C ARG A 104 4.06 11.61 8.68
N THR A 105 3.90 12.18 9.85
CA THR A 105 3.20 11.52 10.97
C THR A 105 1.97 12.32 11.38
N LYS A 106 0.94 11.62 11.79
CA LYS A 106 -0.37 12.19 12.12
C LYS A 106 -0.80 11.74 13.50
N TYR A 107 -1.21 12.72 14.30
CA TYR A 107 -1.61 12.49 15.68
C TYR A 107 -2.93 13.20 15.98
N ILE A 108 -3.75 12.59 16.81
CA ILE A 108 -4.84 13.25 17.50
C ILE A 108 -4.52 13.25 18.99
N THR A 109 -4.46 14.45 19.57
CA THR A 109 -4.26 14.66 21.01
C THR A 109 -5.53 15.24 21.58
N PHE A 110 -6.06 14.62 22.62
CA PHE A 110 -7.25 15.08 23.32
C PHE A 110 -6.95 15.29 24.78
N GLY A 111 -7.60 16.28 25.37
CA GLY A 111 -7.36 16.68 26.75
C GLY A 111 -8.64 17.11 27.44
N ILE A 112 -8.63 16.97 28.75
CA ILE A 112 -9.74 17.31 29.66
C ILE A 112 -9.25 18.02 30.89
N GLU A 113 -10.12 18.80 31.51
CA GLU A 113 -9.91 19.36 32.83
C GLU A 113 -10.35 18.32 33.90
N ALA A 114 -9.53 18.13 34.93
CA ALA A 114 -9.81 17.27 36.06
C ALA A 114 -8.94 17.67 37.26
N ASP A 115 -9.44 17.52 38.47
CA ASP A 115 -8.73 17.91 39.69
C ASP A 115 -7.49 17.05 39.94
N ASN A 116 -7.50 15.81 39.51
CA ASN A 116 -6.40 14.89 39.71
C ASN A 116 -6.37 13.78 38.65
N ILE A 117 -5.24 13.05 38.57
CA ILE A 117 -5.04 11.97 37.60
C ILE A 117 -6.00 10.78 37.80
N ARG A 118 -6.46 10.54 39.02
CA ARG A 118 -7.38 9.43 39.30
C ARG A 118 -8.75 9.65 38.67
N GLU A 119 -9.16 10.90 38.58
CA GLU A 119 -10.39 11.32 37.90
C GLU A 119 -10.18 11.41 36.37
N ALA A 120 -9.04 11.95 35.93
CA ALA A 120 -8.72 12.13 34.53
C ALA A 120 -8.58 10.81 33.77
N LYS A 121 -7.90 9.82 34.36
CA LYS A 121 -7.53 8.56 33.70
C LYS A 121 -8.72 7.80 33.12
N PRO A 122 -9.79 7.47 33.87
CA PRO A 122 -10.93 6.72 33.32
C PRO A 122 -11.65 7.47 32.20
N LYS A 123 -11.73 8.82 32.31
CA LYS A 123 -12.35 9.65 31.28
C LYS A 123 -11.52 9.64 29.99
N LEU A 124 -10.20 9.78 30.10
CA LEU A 124 -9.28 9.73 28.94
C LEU A 124 -9.25 8.36 28.27
N GLU A 125 -9.28 7.25 29.04
CA GLU A 125 -9.32 5.90 28.50
C GLU A 125 -10.63 5.61 27.75
N ARG A 126 -11.76 6.16 28.23
CA ARG A 126 -13.04 6.07 27.52
C ARG A 126 -12.99 6.82 26.20
N ILE A 127 -12.55 8.09 26.21
CA ILE A 127 -12.41 8.91 25.00
C ILE A 127 -11.46 8.23 24.00
N GLU A 128 -10.35 7.66 24.47
CA GLU A 128 -9.40 6.90 23.64
C GLU A 128 -10.11 5.74 22.93
N THR A 129 -10.88 4.95 23.68
CA THR A 129 -11.61 3.80 23.12
C THR A 129 -12.63 4.25 22.07
N ASP A 130 -13.35 5.32 22.32
CA ASP A 130 -14.34 5.86 21.40
C ASP A 130 -13.68 6.39 20.11
N ILE A 131 -12.55 7.09 20.21
CA ILE A 131 -11.77 7.57 19.03
C ILE A 131 -11.27 6.36 18.22
N LEU A 132 -10.71 5.34 18.86
CA LEU A 132 -10.20 4.16 18.16
C LEU A 132 -11.32 3.40 17.43
N ASN A 133 -12.50 3.28 18.05
CA ASN A 133 -13.66 2.66 17.44
C ASN A 133 -14.16 3.45 16.20
N ASN A 134 -14.21 4.78 16.30
CA ASN A 134 -14.56 5.64 15.16
C ASN A 134 -13.54 5.51 14.03
N PHE A 135 -12.23 5.55 14.32
CA PHE A 135 -11.20 5.36 13.29
C PHE A 135 -11.28 3.99 12.63
N LYS A 136 -11.57 2.94 13.41
CA LYS A 136 -11.80 1.61 12.86
C LYS A 136 -13.00 1.55 11.91
N ALA A 137 -14.08 2.29 12.21
CA ALA A 137 -15.23 2.40 11.33
C ALA A 137 -14.89 3.09 9.99
N PHE A 138 -13.96 4.04 9.98
CA PHE A 138 -13.44 4.66 8.75
C PHE A 138 -12.45 3.78 7.97
N GLY A 139 -12.04 2.64 8.53
CA GLY A 139 -10.92 1.83 7.99
C GLY A 139 -9.55 2.42 8.28
N VAL A 140 -9.45 3.40 9.19
CA VAL A 140 -8.19 4.04 9.61
C VAL A 140 -7.52 3.20 10.70
N SER A 141 -6.26 2.83 10.47
CA SER A 141 -5.43 2.22 11.50
C SER A 141 -4.95 3.27 12.48
N ALA A 142 -5.15 3.04 13.78
CA ALA A 142 -4.73 3.96 14.82
C ALA A 142 -4.33 3.22 16.10
N TYR A 143 -3.40 3.78 16.88
CA TYR A 143 -3.01 3.23 18.17
C TYR A 143 -2.62 4.32 19.16
N PRO A 144 -2.88 4.11 20.48
CA PRO A 144 -2.51 5.06 21.51
C PRO A 144 -1.01 5.05 21.75
N LEU A 145 -0.44 6.21 21.98
CA LEU A 145 0.98 6.36 22.28
C LEU A 145 1.24 6.19 23.78
N ASN A 146 2.29 5.46 24.13
CA ASN A 146 2.82 5.42 25.48
C ASN A 146 3.65 6.69 25.81
N GLY A 147 4.08 6.82 27.07
CA GLY A 147 4.78 8.03 27.49
C GLY A 147 6.14 8.22 26.83
N ALA A 148 6.87 7.14 26.54
CA ALA A 148 8.19 7.23 25.88
C ALA A 148 8.02 7.68 24.42
N GLU A 149 7.02 7.16 23.70
CA GLU A 149 6.71 7.54 22.32
C GLU A 149 6.29 9.02 22.23
N ARG A 150 5.48 9.51 23.19
CA ARG A 150 5.12 10.95 23.25
C ARG A 150 6.32 11.84 23.53
N LEU A 151 7.23 11.42 24.41
CA LEU A 151 8.47 12.15 24.68
C LEU A 151 9.39 12.14 23.46
N GLN A 152 9.44 11.07 22.70
CA GLN A 152 10.21 10.99 21.45
C GLN A 152 9.74 12.04 20.44
N ILE A 153 8.44 12.20 20.21
CA ILE A 153 7.90 13.22 19.31
C ILE A 153 8.36 14.63 19.73
N MET A 154 8.31 14.92 21.03
CA MET A 154 8.74 16.23 21.56
C MET A 154 10.26 16.40 21.38
N TYR A 155 11.05 15.37 21.68
CA TYR A 155 12.50 15.40 21.48
C TYR A 155 12.86 15.68 20.01
N GLU A 156 12.25 14.96 19.08
CA GLU A 156 12.45 15.12 17.63
C GLU A 156 12.05 16.53 17.16
N THR A 157 10.97 17.09 17.73
CA THR A 157 10.56 18.47 17.43
C THR A 157 11.59 19.50 17.91
N PHE A 158 12.14 19.32 19.09
CA PHE A 158 13.10 20.28 19.69
C PHE A 158 14.53 20.08 19.20
N ASN A 159 14.92 18.89 18.76
CA ASN A 159 16.29 18.49 18.45
C ASN A 159 16.46 18.02 17.00
N GLN A 160 15.82 18.69 16.04
CA GLN A 160 15.72 18.26 14.63
C GLN A 160 17.08 18.05 13.93
N ASN A 161 18.13 18.78 14.30
CA ASN A 161 19.46 18.69 13.70
C ASN A 161 20.44 17.82 14.51
N VAL A 162 20.00 17.26 15.64
CA VAL A 162 20.84 16.45 16.52
C VAL A 162 20.81 14.99 16.02
N LYS A 163 21.99 14.45 15.69
CA LYS A 163 22.15 13.06 15.20
C LYS A 163 22.07 12.01 16.31
N VAL A 164 21.87 12.40 17.56
CA VAL A 164 21.79 11.46 18.68
C VAL A 164 20.36 10.91 18.76
N PRO A 165 20.16 9.59 18.67
CA PRO A 165 18.85 9.00 18.81
C PRO A 165 18.30 9.24 20.22
N PHE A 166 16.98 9.45 20.31
CA PHE A 166 16.30 9.58 21.59
C PHE A 166 16.48 8.31 22.43
N LYS A 167 16.95 8.47 23.66
CA LYS A 167 17.08 7.37 24.63
C LYS A 167 16.40 7.79 25.92
N PHE A 168 15.38 7.08 26.29
CA PHE A 168 14.63 7.32 27.51
C PHE A 168 14.24 6.01 28.20
N SER A 169 14.40 5.98 29.50
CA SER A 169 13.94 4.89 30.36
C SER A 169 13.38 5.48 31.65
N TYR A 170 12.20 5.02 32.05
CA TYR A 170 11.63 5.42 33.34
C TYR A 170 12.47 4.97 34.53
N ASP A 171 13.19 3.86 34.42
CA ASP A 171 14.08 3.36 35.47
C ASP A 171 15.32 4.24 35.62
N ASP A 172 15.87 4.71 34.50
CA ASP A 172 16.99 5.66 34.52
C ASP A 172 16.57 7.02 35.07
N MET A 173 15.39 7.48 34.72
CA MET A 173 14.80 8.71 35.28
C MET A 173 14.69 8.62 36.80
N LEU A 174 14.21 7.51 37.35
CA LEU A 174 14.11 7.31 38.80
C LEU A 174 15.48 7.25 39.48
N ARG A 175 16.50 6.67 38.82
CA ARG A 175 17.87 6.58 39.34
C ARG A 175 18.60 7.92 39.34
N THR A 176 18.41 8.71 38.28
CA THR A 176 19.11 9.98 38.09
C THR A 176 18.45 11.17 38.79
N GLY A 177 17.15 11.05 39.14
CA GLY A 177 16.35 12.12 39.67
C GLY A 177 15.97 13.21 38.63
N LEU A 178 16.27 12.97 37.34
CA LEU A 178 15.86 13.81 36.25
C LEU A 178 14.34 13.68 36.02
N ASN A 179 13.73 14.74 35.49
CA ASN A 179 12.32 14.68 35.08
C ASN A 179 12.19 14.49 33.55
N THR A 180 10.99 14.20 33.07
CA THR A 180 10.77 13.94 31.64
C THR A 180 11.12 15.13 30.72
N LYS A 181 11.11 16.37 31.25
CA LYS A 181 11.49 17.55 30.46
C LYS A 181 13.00 17.62 30.20
N ASP A 182 13.82 17.09 31.12
CA ASP A 182 15.28 17.10 30.97
C ASP A 182 15.75 16.22 29.82
N TYR A 183 14.98 15.17 29.47
CA TYR A 183 15.28 14.28 28.36
C TYR A 183 14.91 14.81 26.97
N ILE A 184 13.98 15.78 26.90
CA ILE A 184 13.49 16.32 25.63
C ILE A 184 14.01 17.74 25.33
N ALA A 185 14.52 18.42 26.31
CA ALA A 185 14.95 19.83 26.19
C ALA A 185 16.07 19.95 25.15
N PRO A 186 16.04 20.97 24.28
CA PRO A 186 17.17 21.33 23.44
C PRO A 186 18.27 21.99 24.27
N SER A 187 19.44 22.16 23.70
CA SER A 187 20.56 22.81 24.38
C SER A 187 20.27 24.27 24.83
N SER A 188 19.38 24.96 24.13
CA SER A 188 18.97 26.32 24.48
C SER A 188 17.64 26.70 23.84
N PHE A 189 16.92 27.61 24.50
CA PHE A 189 15.80 28.37 23.92
C PHE A 189 16.11 29.85 23.93
N LEU A 190 15.84 30.53 22.82
CA LEU A 190 16.11 31.96 22.70
C LEU A 190 14.99 32.69 21.95
N PHE A 191 14.22 33.52 22.66
CA PHE A 191 13.13 34.35 22.13
C PHE A 191 13.54 35.85 22.14
N LYS A 192 14.56 36.23 21.32
CA LYS A 192 15.05 37.60 21.23
C LYS A 192 14.15 38.51 20.41
N ASN A 193 13.63 37.98 19.32
CA ASN A 193 12.82 38.73 18.37
C ASN A 193 11.35 38.33 18.51
N GLY A 194 10.44 39.29 18.34
CA GLY A 194 9.01 38.97 18.38
C GLY A 194 8.52 38.06 17.24
N LYS A 195 9.33 37.81 16.21
CA LYS A 195 8.92 37.13 14.98
C LYS A 195 9.49 35.75 14.79
N ASP A 196 10.57 35.41 15.45
CA ASP A 196 11.26 34.11 15.36
C ASP A 196 11.89 33.74 16.71
N PHE A 197 12.29 32.51 16.86
CA PHE A 197 12.99 32.00 18.04
C PHE A 197 14.03 30.97 17.63
N GLN A 198 14.93 30.64 18.53
CA GLN A 198 15.96 29.65 18.33
C GLN A 198 15.81 28.51 19.35
N MET A 199 15.94 27.27 18.88
CA MET A 199 15.98 26.03 19.65
C MET A 199 17.29 25.30 19.31
N GLY A 200 18.28 25.31 20.21
CA GLY A 200 19.61 24.78 19.90
C GLY A 200 20.14 25.36 18.59
N ASP A 201 20.40 24.50 17.61
CA ASP A 201 20.91 24.90 16.29
C ASP A 201 19.82 25.15 15.24
N THR A 202 18.55 25.14 15.64
CA THR A 202 17.39 25.33 14.74
C THR A 202 16.72 26.68 15.01
N ILE A 203 16.34 27.37 13.94
CA ILE A 203 15.53 28.60 14.02
C ILE A 203 14.09 28.24 13.64
N GLY A 204 13.13 28.73 14.43
CA GLY A 204 11.72 28.49 14.22
C GLY A 204 10.89 29.76 14.16
N ALA A 205 9.77 29.70 13.45
CA ALA A 205 8.73 30.73 13.44
C ALA A 205 7.34 30.07 13.46
N VAL A 206 6.48 30.58 14.30
CA VAL A 206 5.09 30.15 14.38
C VAL A 206 4.19 31.18 13.74
N SER A 207 3.26 30.67 12.92
CA SER A 207 2.24 31.44 12.23
C SER A 207 0.88 30.83 12.45
N TYR A 208 -0.20 31.58 12.28
CA TYR A 208 -1.55 31.04 12.25
C TYR A 208 -2.22 31.35 10.92
N LEU A 209 -3.20 30.50 10.56
CA LEU A 209 -4.01 30.67 9.35
C LEU A 209 -5.19 31.60 9.62
N GLN A 210 -5.20 32.74 8.96
CA GLN A 210 -6.35 33.64 8.92
C GLN A 210 -7.21 33.25 7.71
N ILE A 211 -8.38 32.67 7.97
CA ILE A 211 -9.34 32.26 6.95
C ILE A 211 -10.14 33.49 6.52
N LEU A 212 -9.95 33.93 5.27
CA LEU A 212 -10.65 35.05 4.65
C LEU A 212 -11.68 34.56 3.64
N ALA A 213 -11.51 33.35 3.12
CA ALA A 213 -12.37 32.75 2.14
C ALA A 213 -13.78 32.50 2.70
N PRO A 214 -14.84 32.74 1.92
CA PRO A 214 -16.20 32.33 2.27
C PRO A 214 -16.38 30.80 2.23
N GLU A 215 -15.64 30.12 1.34
CA GLU A 215 -15.62 28.68 1.18
C GLU A 215 -14.18 28.18 1.10
N LEU A 216 -13.94 27.02 1.70
CA LEU A 216 -12.66 26.33 1.66
C LEU A 216 -12.79 25.05 0.83
N THR A 217 -11.66 24.49 0.41
CA THR A 217 -11.58 23.20 -0.27
C THR A 217 -10.77 22.19 0.56
N ASP A 218 -11.14 20.92 0.46
CA ASP A 218 -10.47 19.79 1.12
C ASP A 218 -9.02 19.57 0.66
N LYS A 219 -8.60 20.20 -0.44
CA LYS A 219 -7.24 20.12 -0.98
C LYS A 219 -6.22 20.98 -0.23
N MET A 220 -6.68 22.00 0.48
CA MET A 220 -5.79 22.99 1.11
C MET A 220 -4.84 22.34 2.14
N LEU A 221 -5.39 21.53 3.05
CA LEU A 221 -4.55 20.87 4.07
C LEU A 221 -3.53 19.92 3.41
N ALA A 222 -3.95 19.19 2.39
CA ALA A 222 -3.08 18.27 1.66
C ALA A 222 -1.88 18.99 1.02
N GLU A 223 -2.09 20.15 0.37
CA GLU A 223 -0.99 20.93 -0.22
C GLU A 223 0.03 21.44 0.83
N PHE A 224 -0.42 21.82 2.03
CA PHE A 224 0.51 22.14 3.10
C PHE A 224 1.34 20.93 3.54
N LEU A 225 0.71 19.76 3.63
CA LEU A 225 1.39 18.53 4.04
C LEU A 225 2.33 17.98 2.96
N GLU A 226 2.14 18.36 1.70
CA GLU A 226 2.99 17.97 0.57
C GLU A 226 4.27 18.82 0.44
N MET A 227 4.41 19.91 1.22
CA MET A 227 5.62 20.74 1.18
C MET A 227 6.88 19.93 1.55
N ASP A 228 7.94 20.14 0.79
CA ASP A 228 9.27 19.54 1.03
C ASP A 228 10.08 20.36 2.05
N CYS A 229 9.58 20.39 3.29
CA CYS A 229 10.23 21.12 4.38
C CYS A 229 9.80 20.58 5.76
N ASN A 230 10.59 20.91 6.78
CA ASN A 230 10.19 20.69 8.17
C ASN A 230 9.02 21.61 8.52
N LEU A 231 7.88 21.02 8.74
CA LEU A 231 6.63 21.72 9.00
C LEU A 231 5.77 20.94 10.00
N LEU A 232 5.30 21.64 11.04
CA LEU A 232 4.24 21.13 11.90
C LEU A 232 2.98 21.95 11.66
N VAL A 233 1.90 21.25 11.27
CA VAL A 233 0.57 21.85 11.14
C VAL A 233 -0.29 21.32 12.27
N ASN A 234 -0.86 22.22 13.05
CA ASN A 234 -1.70 21.86 14.20
C ASN A 234 -3.07 22.53 14.09
N LEU A 235 -4.11 21.75 14.17
CA LEU A 235 -5.49 22.22 14.23
C LEU A 235 -6.01 22.00 15.64
N HIS A 236 -6.21 23.09 16.38
CA HIS A 236 -6.91 23.07 17.65
C HIS A 236 -8.38 23.26 17.43
N ILE A 237 -9.18 22.33 17.92
CA ILE A 237 -10.63 22.29 17.70
C ILE A 237 -11.31 22.12 19.06
N GLN A 238 -12.20 23.07 19.37
CA GLN A 238 -12.98 23.06 20.60
C GLN A 238 -14.45 23.24 20.26
N SER A 239 -15.30 22.28 20.65
CA SER A 239 -16.74 22.38 20.47
C SER A 239 -17.31 23.49 21.38
N ILE A 240 -18.29 24.21 20.90
CA ILE A 240 -19.09 25.14 21.70
C ILE A 240 -20.38 24.42 22.11
N ASP A 241 -20.81 24.59 23.36
CA ASP A 241 -22.10 24.09 23.80
C ASP A 241 -23.22 24.57 22.87
N GLN A 242 -24.07 23.63 22.41
CA GLN A 242 -25.06 23.89 21.37
C GLN A 242 -26.05 24.99 21.75
N MET A 243 -26.47 25.02 23.02
CA MET A 243 -27.40 26.06 23.49
C MET A 243 -26.73 27.44 23.52
N LYS A 244 -25.46 27.51 23.90
CA LYS A 244 -24.65 28.74 23.86
C LYS A 244 -24.44 29.22 22.42
N ALA A 245 -24.11 28.30 21.49
CA ALA A 245 -23.95 28.61 20.08
C ALA A 245 -25.24 29.21 19.47
N ILE A 246 -26.37 28.55 19.67
CA ILE A 246 -27.68 29.03 19.18
C ILE A 246 -28.00 30.40 19.78
N LYS A 247 -27.77 30.62 21.09
CA LYS A 247 -28.02 31.90 21.75
C LYS A 247 -27.15 33.03 21.17
N LEU A 248 -25.88 32.73 20.92
CA LEU A 248 -24.94 33.68 20.32
C LEU A 248 -25.35 34.08 18.91
N VAL A 249 -25.71 33.13 18.06
CA VAL A 249 -26.17 33.43 16.69
C VAL A 249 -27.49 34.16 16.69
N LYS A 250 -28.45 33.78 17.55
CA LYS A 250 -29.72 34.53 17.73
C LYS A 250 -29.49 36.01 18.11
N SER A 251 -28.57 36.24 19.05
CA SER A 251 -28.19 37.60 19.43
C SER A 251 -27.65 38.41 18.22
N LYS A 252 -26.75 37.77 17.41
CA LYS A 252 -26.19 38.42 16.21
C LYS A 252 -27.25 38.70 15.14
N VAL A 253 -28.19 37.74 14.88
CA VAL A 253 -29.33 37.96 14.00
C VAL A 253 -30.19 39.14 14.46
N THR A 254 -30.40 39.26 15.79
CA THR A 254 -31.17 40.38 16.36
C THR A 254 -30.43 41.70 16.19
N ASP A 255 -29.11 41.74 16.43
CA ASP A 255 -28.28 42.94 16.23
C ASP A 255 -28.30 43.39 14.74
N ILE A 256 -28.15 42.48 13.80
CA ILE A 256 -28.20 42.78 12.37
C ILE A 256 -29.58 43.31 11.96
N ASN A 257 -30.65 42.70 12.48
CA ASN A 257 -32.02 43.20 12.21
C ASN A 257 -32.24 44.61 12.78
N ARG A 258 -31.66 44.89 13.96
CA ARG A 258 -31.67 46.24 14.55
C ARG A 258 -30.92 47.22 13.66
N MET A 259 -29.73 46.88 13.19
CA MET A 259 -28.96 47.73 12.27
C MET A 259 -29.72 47.98 10.97
N LYS A 260 -30.39 46.96 10.41
CA LYS A 260 -31.25 47.12 9.23
C LYS A 260 -32.37 48.15 9.47
N ILE A 261 -33.08 48.06 10.61
CA ILE A 261 -34.12 49.01 10.99
C ILE A 261 -33.55 50.40 11.15
N GLU A 262 -32.33 50.56 11.73
CA GLU A 262 -31.69 51.88 11.87
C GLU A 262 -31.36 52.48 10.50
N GLU A 263 -30.79 51.68 9.57
CA GLU A 263 -30.48 52.16 8.22
C GLU A 263 -31.77 52.50 7.41
N GLN A 264 -32.82 51.68 7.52
CA GLN A 264 -34.14 52.03 6.94
C GLN A 264 -34.68 53.36 7.47
N LYS A 265 -34.61 53.63 8.78
CA LYS A 265 -35.02 54.90 9.37
C LYS A 265 -34.17 56.07 8.85
N LYS A 266 -32.88 55.88 8.63
CA LYS A 266 -31.99 56.88 8.04
C LYS A 266 -32.39 57.16 6.57
N ALA A 267 -32.62 56.14 5.77
CA ALA A 267 -33.03 56.24 4.37
C ALA A 267 -34.34 57.09 4.26
N VAL A 268 -35.35 56.73 5.02
CA VAL A 268 -36.61 57.49 5.06
C VAL A 268 -36.43 58.98 5.46
N ARG A 269 -35.59 59.23 6.49
CA ARG A 269 -35.28 60.61 6.90
C ARG A 269 -34.53 61.42 5.83
N SER A 270 -33.79 60.74 4.97
CA SER A 270 -33.02 61.32 3.86
C SER A 270 -33.85 61.38 2.55
N GLY A 271 -35.11 61.00 2.57
CA GLY A 271 -36.02 61.03 1.40
C GLY A 271 -35.83 59.88 0.41
N TYR A 272 -35.15 58.82 0.82
CA TYR A 272 -34.94 57.60 0.03
C TYR A 272 -35.95 56.49 0.39
N ASP A 273 -36.13 55.54 -0.51
CA ASP A 273 -37.01 54.40 -0.30
C ASP A 273 -36.53 53.50 0.86
N MET A 274 -37.47 52.94 1.63
CA MET A 274 -37.20 52.03 2.75
C MET A 274 -36.48 50.76 2.31
N ASP A 275 -36.51 50.38 1.05
CA ASP A 275 -35.89 49.18 0.49
C ASP A 275 -34.38 49.38 0.21
N ILE A 276 -33.88 50.61 0.32
CA ILE A 276 -32.42 50.90 0.18
C ILE A 276 -31.68 50.55 1.48
N ILE A 277 -31.33 49.28 1.59
CA ILE A 277 -30.49 48.75 2.65
C ILE A 277 -29.11 48.47 2.09
N PRO A 278 -28.01 48.77 2.77
CA PRO A 278 -26.69 48.34 2.35
C PRO A 278 -26.65 46.85 2.05
N SER A 279 -26.16 46.47 0.86
CA SER A 279 -26.10 45.08 0.38
C SER A 279 -25.49 44.14 1.39
N ASP A 280 -24.44 44.59 2.11
CA ASP A 280 -23.70 43.83 3.12
C ASP A 280 -24.62 43.39 4.28
N LEU A 281 -25.48 44.29 4.78
CA LEU A 281 -26.42 43.98 5.87
C LEU A 281 -27.48 42.96 5.44
N ASN A 282 -27.87 42.95 4.17
CA ASN A 282 -28.80 41.93 3.63
C ASN A 282 -28.10 40.57 3.52
N THR A 283 -26.89 40.53 3.01
CA THR A 283 -26.08 39.31 2.87
C THR A 283 -25.80 38.72 4.23
N TYR A 284 -25.22 39.49 5.15
CA TYR A 284 -24.89 39.00 6.52
C TYR A 284 -26.14 38.56 7.31
N GLY A 285 -27.28 39.26 7.11
CA GLY A 285 -28.53 38.86 7.73
C GLY A 285 -29.09 37.56 7.19
N GLY A 286 -28.93 37.32 5.89
CA GLY A 286 -29.31 36.04 5.24
C GLY A 286 -28.40 34.88 5.72
N GLU A 287 -27.10 35.09 5.73
CA GLU A 287 -26.11 34.09 6.20
C GLU A 287 -26.32 33.75 7.67
N ALA A 288 -26.52 34.73 8.55
CA ALA A 288 -26.73 34.49 9.97
C ALA A 288 -28.05 33.73 10.23
N LYS A 289 -29.09 33.95 9.45
CA LYS A 289 -30.35 33.18 9.53
C LYS A 289 -30.14 31.73 9.08
N ARG A 290 -29.49 31.53 7.94
CA ARG A 290 -29.15 30.17 7.47
C ARG A 290 -28.32 29.41 8.48
N LEU A 291 -27.27 30.03 9.07
CA LEU A 291 -26.47 29.45 10.12
C LEU A 291 -27.34 29.05 11.33
N LEU A 292 -28.31 29.87 11.70
CA LEU A 292 -29.21 29.56 12.81
C LEU A 292 -30.09 28.35 12.48
N GLU A 293 -30.63 28.28 11.25
CA GLU A 293 -31.43 27.16 10.77
C GLU A 293 -30.61 25.87 10.72
N ASP A 294 -29.36 25.93 10.23
CA ASP A 294 -28.43 24.80 10.20
C ASP A 294 -28.14 24.26 11.62
N LEU A 295 -27.87 25.14 12.59
CA LEU A 295 -27.65 24.77 13.98
C LEU A 295 -28.89 24.20 14.68
N GLN A 296 -30.11 24.54 14.22
CA GLN A 296 -31.36 24.10 14.82
C GLN A 296 -31.94 22.84 14.18
N SER A 297 -31.74 22.67 12.86
CA SER A 297 -32.45 21.66 12.06
C SER A 297 -31.56 20.57 11.50
N ARG A 298 -30.24 20.79 11.43
CA ARG A 298 -29.24 19.84 10.92
C ARG A 298 -28.33 19.37 12.05
N ASN A 299 -27.61 18.29 11.83
CA ASN A 299 -26.59 17.79 12.77
C ASN A 299 -25.32 18.66 12.75
N GLU A 300 -25.48 19.99 12.67
CA GLU A 300 -24.41 20.97 12.68
C GLU A 300 -24.11 21.45 14.10
N ARG A 301 -22.84 21.51 14.47
CA ARG A 301 -22.33 22.12 15.70
C ARG A 301 -21.43 23.28 15.35
N MET A 302 -21.09 24.08 16.36
CA MET A 302 -20.15 25.19 16.22
C MET A 302 -18.84 24.86 16.95
N PHE A 303 -17.73 25.05 16.25
CA PHE A 303 -16.39 24.84 16.77
C PHE A 303 -15.58 26.14 16.74
N LEU A 304 -14.70 26.29 17.71
CA LEU A 304 -13.63 27.28 17.71
C LEU A 304 -12.35 26.59 17.19
N VAL A 305 -11.88 27.05 16.05
CA VAL A 305 -10.75 26.45 15.34
C VAL A 305 -9.58 27.42 15.29
N THR A 306 -8.38 26.93 15.59
CA THR A 306 -7.11 27.64 15.38
C THR A 306 -6.18 26.72 14.59
N VAL A 307 -5.68 27.18 13.45
CA VAL A 307 -4.71 26.44 12.64
C VAL A 307 -3.35 27.11 12.80
N VAL A 308 -2.39 26.38 13.31
CA VAL A 308 -1.04 26.84 13.66
C VAL A 308 -0.01 26.13 12.82
N PHE A 309 0.96 26.88 12.31
CA PHE A 309 2.09 26.38 11.53
C PHE A 309 3.38 26.70 12.25
N LEU A 310 4.17 25.67 12.56
CA LEU A 310 5.54 25.81 13.00
C LEU A 310 6.47 25.46 11.84
N ASN A 311 7.15 26.46 11.29
CA ASN A 311 8.20 26.29 10.32
C ASN A 311 9.56 26.33 11.01
N THR A 312 10.47 25.45 10.62
CA THR A 312 11.83 25.38 11.18
C THR A 312 12.87 25.27 10.08
N ALA A 313 14.03 25.86 10.30
CA ALA A 313 15.15 25.78 9.36
C ALA A 313 16.51 25.93 10.09
N LYS A 314 17.61 25.67 9.39
CA LYS A 314 18.98 25.80 9.94
C LYS A 314 19.43 27.23 10.05
N ASN A 315 18.94 28.11 9.21
CA ASN A 315 19.31 29.52 9.19
C ASN A 315 18.09 30.41 8.86
N LYS A 316 18.22 31.70 9.10
CA LYS A 316 17.14 32.67 8.95
C LYS A 316 16.66 32.82 7.51
N GLN A 317 17.55 32.73 6.53
CA GLN A 317 17.19 32.87 5.12
C GLN A 317 16.33 31.69 4.63
N GLU A 318 16.70 30.46 5.00
CA GLU A 318 15.90 29.28 4.73
C GLU A 318 14.54 29.37 5.42
N LEU A 319 14.49 29.82 6.69
CA LEU A 319 13.24 29.97 7.41
C LEU A 319 12.29 30.95 6.70
N GLU A 320 12.79 32.12 6.26
CA GLU A 320 11.98 33.09 5.53
C GLU A 320 11.47 32.54 4.20
N ASN A 321 12.30 31.77 3.49
CA ASN A 321 11.88 31.10 2.26
C ASN A 321 10.75 30.08 2.50
N VAL A 322 10.86 29.24 3.52
CA VAL A 322 9.83 28.24 3.86
C VAL A 322 8.53 28.92 4.32
N VAL A 323 8.62 29.97 5.16
CA VAL A 323 7.44 30.75 5.58
C VAL A 323 6.78 31.43 4.38
N PHE A 324 7.56 31.95 3.44
CA PHE A 324 7.04 32.57 2.21
C PHE A 324 6.30 31.52 1.32
N GLN A 325 6.87 30.32 1.15
CA GLN A 325 6.20 29.23 0.42
C GLN A 325 4.90 28.82 1.11
N THR A 326 4.91 28.65 2.44
CA THR A 326 3.69 28.33 3.21
C THR A 326 2.63 29.42 3.04
N ALA A 327 3.03 30.69 3.06
CA ALA A 327 2.13 31.81 2.83
C ALA A 327 1.56 31.83 1.40
N GLY A 328 2.34 31.41 0.40
CA GLY A 328 1.89 31.28 -0.99
C GLY A 328 0.76 30.26 -1.15
N ILE A 329 0.87 29.11 -0.48
CA ILE A 329 -0.22 28.11 -0.46
C ILE A 329 -1.47 28.69 0.22
N ALA A 330 -1.33 29.35 1.37
CA ALA A 330 -2.47 29.98 2.04
C ALA A 330 -3.19 30.98 1.12
N GLN A 331 -2.42 31.83 0.42
CA GLN A 331 -2.96 32.83 -0.50
C GLN A 331 -3.72 32.22 -1.68
N LYS A 332 -3.26 31.09 -2.22
CA LYS A 332 -3.95 30.34 -3.28
C LYS A 332 -5.38 29.98 -2.89
N TYR A 333 -5.63 29.76 -1.60
CA TYR A 333 -6.94 29.40 -1.05
C TYR A 333 -7.65 30.58 -0.37
N ASN A 334 -7.32 31.81 -0.74
CA ASN A 334 -7.88 33.03 -0.13
C ASN A 334 -7.77 33.05 1.41
N CYS A 335 -6.66 32.55 1.91
CA CYS A 335 -6.29 32.61 3.31
C CYS A 335 -4.99 33.43 3.47
N ALA A 336 -4.71 33.93 4.67
CA ALA A 336 -3.48 34.63 4.96
C ALA A 336 -2.73 33.91 6.09
N LEU A 337 -1.46 33.63 5.87
CA LEU A 337 -0.58 33.16 6.93
C LEU A 337 -0.05 34.38 7.70
N LYS A 338 -0.39 34.49 8.98
CA LYS A 338 0.02 35.60 9.85
C LYS A 338 0.97 35.07 10.90
N ARG A 339 2.15 35.68 10.97
CA ARG A 339 3.12 35.37 12.01
C ARG A 339 2.59 35.79 13.38
N LEU A 340 2.89 35.02 14.44
CA LEU A 340 2.51 35.31 15.82
C LEU A 340 3.53 36.26 16.42
N ASP A 341 3.44 37.57 16.06
CA ASP A 341 4.35 38.58 16.57
C ASP A 341 4.22 38.70 18.10
N TYR A 342 5.34 38.62 18.81
CA TYR A 342 5.46 38.64 20.28
C TYR A 342 4.73 37.51 21.03
N GLN A 343 4.25 36.46 20.31
CA GLN A 343 3.59 35.29 20.87
C GLN A 343 4.24 33.99 20.38
N GLN A 344 5.52 34.03 20.04
CA GLN A 344 6.23 32.88 19.50
C GLN A 344 6.36 31.72 20.50
N GLU A 345 6.52 32.05 21.80
CA GLU A 345 6.54 31.03 22.88
C GLU A 345 5.20 30.31 23.00
N GLN A 346 4.08 31.06 23.08
CA GLN A 346 2.72 30.50 23.11
C GLN A 346 2.43 29.70 21.83
N GLY A 347 2.92 30.19 20.70
CA GLY A 347 2.84 29.51 19.42
C GLY A 347 3.58 28.18 19.44
N LEU A 348 4.82 28.13 19.91
CA LEU A 348 5.59 26.91 20.05
C LEU A 348 4.89 25.91 20.96
N MET A 349 4.42 26.33 22.13
CA MET A 349 3.68 25.48 23.06
C MET A 349 2.41 24.89 22.41
N SER A 350 1.68 25.71 21.64
CA SER A 350 0.48 25.25 20.90
C SER A 350 0.82 24.35 19.70
N SER A 351 2.06 24.33 19.23
CA SER A 351 2.50 23.46 18.14
C SER A 351 2.90 22.05 18.60
N LEU A 352 3.03 21.84 19.90
CA LEU A 352 3.33 20.51 20.46
C LEU A 352 2.04 19.69 20.62
N PRO A 353 2.08 18.35 20.50
CA PRO A 353 0.91 17.47 20.65
C PRO A 353 0.53 17.32 22.15
N LEU A 354 0.10 18.45 22.74
CA LEU A 354 -0.29 18.54 24.15
C LEU A 354 -1.81 18.65 24.35
N GLY A 355 -2.57 18.95 23.29
CA GLY A 355 -4.02 19.10 23.34
C GLY A 355 -4.48 20.43 23.96
N ARG A 356 -3.59 21.42 24.12
CA ARG A 356 -3.88 22.73 24.70
C ARG A 356 -3.49 23.83 23.73
N ASN A 357 -4.35 24.80 23.56
CA ASN A 357 -4.12 25.99 22.74
C ASN A 357 -3.87 27.21 23.65
N TRP A 358 -2.66 27.76 23.60
CA TRP A 358 -2.29 28.99 24.33
C TRP A 358 -2.47 30.27 23.50
N ILE A 359 -2.95 30.14 22.25
CA ILE A 359 -3.19 31.26 21.35
C ILE A 359 -4.64 31.73 21.49
N PRO A 360 -4.91 33.01 21.73
CA PRO A 360 -6.27 33.51 21.90
C PRO A 360 -7.06 33.64 20.59
N ILE A 361 -6.38 33.49 19.44
CA ILE A 361 -6.99 33.64 18.11
C ILE A 361 -7.77 32.36 17.77
N LYS A 362 -9.08 32.53 17.62
CA LYS A 362 -10.00 31.40 17.29
C LYS A 362 -10.98 31.85 16.21
N ARG A 363 -11.24 30.96 15.25
CA ARG A 363 -12.28 31.15 14.22
C ARG A 363 -13.46 30.24 14.52
N ALA A 364 -14.66 30.78 14.57
CA ALA A 364 -15.88 29.99 14.67
C ALA A 364 -16.23 29.39 13.30
N LEU A 365 -16.39 28.07 13.26
CA LEU A 365 -16.75 27.29 12.07
C LEU A 365 -17.84 26.28 12.44
N THR A 366 -18.69 25.92 11.48
CA THR A 366 -19.67 24.83 11.62
C THR A 366 -18.98 23.47 11.47
N THR A 367 -19.70 22.37 11.76
CA THR A 367 -19.21 21.00 11.56
C THR A 367 -18.70 20.82 10.13
N THR A 368 -19.53 21.09 9.13
CA THR A 368 -19.18 20.94 7.71
C THR A 368 -17.98 21.79 7.33
N SER A 369 -17.90 23.05 7.80
CA SER A 369 -16.77 23.93 7.52
C SER A 369 -15.48 23.49 8.22
N THR A 370 -15.58 22.88 9.40
CA THR A 370 -14.43 22.32 10.12
C THR A 370 -13.96 21.02 9.49
N ALA A 371 -14.91 20.19 9.01
CA ALA A 371 -14.62 18.91 8.38
C ALA A 371 -13.87 19.02 7.05
N ILE A 372 -13.85 20.20 6.43
CA ILE A 372 -13.02 20.47 5.22
C ILE A 372 -11.54 20.22 5.47
N PHE A 373 -11.05 20.40 6.72
CA PHE A 373 -9.72 19.97 7.10
C PHE A 373 -9.64 18.46 7.27
N VAL A 374 -9.93 17.73 6.18
CA VAL A 374 -9.87 16.26 6.16
C VAL A 374 -8.44 15.82 6.44
N PRO A 375 -8.21 15.00 7.48
CA PRO A 375 -6.84 14.62 7.88
C PRO A 375 -6.24 13.52 7.00
N PHE A 376 -7.00 13.04 6.01
CA PHE A 376 -6.59 11.95 5.13
C PHE A 376 -6.16 12.49 3.78
N THR A 377 -5.04 11.98 3.28
CA THR A 377 -4.46 12.40 2.00
C THR A 377 -4.26 11.19 1.09
N THR A 378 -3.09 10.56 1.13
CA THR A 378 -2.70 9.41 0.32
C THR A 378 -2.01 8.39 1.20
N GLN A 379 -2.24 7.14 0.90
CA GLN A 379 -1.58 6.06 1.62
C GLN A 379 -0.13 5.95 1.20
N GLU A 380 0.71 5.65 2.17
CA GLU A 380 2.11 5.29 1.99
C GLU A 380 2.30 3.81 2.27
N LEU A 381 3.21 3.19 1.53
CA LEU A 381 3.56 1.79 1.69
C LEU A 381 5.07 1.68 1.86
N PHE A 382 5.52 1.80 3.10
CA PHE A 382 6.93 1.69 3.46
C PHE A 382 7.08 0.74 4.63
N MET A 383 7.50 -0.49 4.33
CA MET A 383 7.66 -1.56 5.31
C MET A 383 9.14 -1.92 5.46
N GLY A 384 9.53 -2.30 6.67
CA GLY A 384 10.84 -2.86 6.94
C GLY A 384 10.89 -4.39 6.80
N GLY A 385 12.06 -4.99 7.08
CA GLY A 385 12.28 -6.42 7.01
C GLY A 385 12.59 -6.92 5.60
N GLU A 386 11.95 -8.01 5.15
CA GLU A 386 12.12 -8.58 3.81
C GLU A 386 11.29 -7.86 2.73
N SER A 387 11.09 -6.55 2.90
CA SER A 387 10.31 -5.75 1.95
C SER A 387 11.03 -5.55 0.62
N ILE A 388 10.26 -5.57 -0.44
CA ILE A 388 10.71 -5.43 -1.81
C ILE A 388 10.37 -4.04 -2.32
N TYR A 389 11.27 -3.42 -3.08
CA TYR A 389 11.04 -2.14 -3.74
C TYR A 389 10.17 -2.30 -4.98
N TYR A 390 9.10 -1.50 -5.08
CA TYR A 390 8.16 -1.51 -6.20
C TYR A 390 8.13 -0.21 -7.01
N GLY A 391 8.85 0.82 -6.60
CA GLY A 391 8.89 2.11 -7.26
C GLY A 391 8.73 3.27 -6.29
N LEU A 392 8.42 4.45 -6.82
CA LEU A 392 8.07 5.64 -6.06
C LEU A 392 6.56 5.87 -6.11
N ASN A 393 5.97 6.28 -5.02
CA ASN A 393 4.61 6.77 -5.00
C ASN A 393 4.48 7.99 -5.92
N ALA A 394 3.58 7.95 -6.91
CA ALA A 394 3.46 9.01 -7.90
C ALA A 394 2.99 10.35 -7.33
N LEU A 395 2.41 10.35 -6.13
CA LEU A 395 1.91 11.55 -5.43
C LEU A 395 2.94 12.13 -4.47
N SER A 396 3.52 11.30 -3.61
CA SER A 396 4.45 11.75 -2.56
C SER A 396 5.94 11.63 -2.94
N ASN A 397 6.25 10.92 -4.03
CA ASN A 397 7.61 10.51 -4.42
C ASN A 397 8.36 9.69 -3.36
N ASN A 398 7.68 9.16 -2.34
CA ASN A 398 8.27 8.27 -1.37
C ASN A 398 8.49 6.86 -1.96
N LEU A 399 9.48 6.13 -1.41
CA LEU A 399 9.72 4.74 -1.80
C LEU A 399 8.52 3.86 -1.45
N ILE A 400 8.10 3.01 -2.38
CA ILE A 400 7.15 1.94 -2.13
C ILE A 400 7.94 0.67 -1.81
N MET A 401 7.87 0.27 -0.54
CA MET A 401 8.52 -0.92 -0.01
C MET A 401 7.48 -1.83 0.63
N ALA A 402 7.28 -3.03 0.11
CA ALA A 402 6.25 -3.93 0.59
C ALA A 402 6.72 -5.38 0.73
N ASP A 403 6.21 -6.05 1.74
CA ASP A 403 6.42 -7.48 1.97
C ASP A 403 5.10 -8.23 1.75
N ARG A 404 5.00 -8.94 0.63
CA ARG A 404 3.80 -9.71 0.27
C ARG A 404 3.46 -10.81 1.27
N LYS A 405 4.42 -11.33 2.02
CA LYS A 405 4.19 -12.35 3.06
C LYS A 405 3.30 -11.85 4.20
N LYS A 406 3.20 -10.52 4.37
CA LYS A 406 2.33 -9.90 5.39
C LYS A 406 0.87 -9.76 4.94
N LEU A 407 0.59 -9.99 3.66
CA LEU A 407 -0.77 -9.99 3.14
C LEU A 407 -1.54 -11.24 3.59
N LYS A 408 -2.84 -11.10 3.68
CA LYS A 408 -3.74 -12.21 3.97
C LYS A 408 -3.73 -13.23 2.82
N ASN A 409 -3.69 -12.75 1.57
CA ASN A 409 -3.53 -13.54 0.35
C ASN A 409 -2.31 -13.00 -0.43
N PRO A 410 -1.11 -13.59 -0.25
CA PRO A 410 0.12 -13.06 -0.87
C PRO A 410 0.21 -13.29 -2.38
N ASN A 411 -0.75 -14.01 -2.97
CA ASN A 411 -0.82 -14.24 -4.41
C ASN A 411 -0.92 -12.92 -5.17
N GLY A 412 -0.42 -12.87 -6.38
CA GLY A 412 -0.36 -11.62 -7.13
C GLY A 412 -0.59 -11.73 -8.63
N LEU A 413 -0.90 -10.58 -9.23
CA LEU A 413 -1.08 -10.41 -10.67
C LEU A 413 -0.24 -9.21 -11.15
N ILE A 414 0.37 -9.35 -12.32
CA ILE A 414 1.00 -8.25 -13.07
C ILE A 414 0.26 -8.10 -14.39
N LEU A 415 -0.49 -7.01 -14.52
CA LEU A 415 -1.39 -6.74 -15.63
C LEU A 415 -0.89 -5.54 -16.46
N GLY A 416 -0.91 -5.62 -17.78
CA GLY A 416 -0.55 -4.49 -18.62
C GLY A 416 -0.45 -4.84 -20.11
N THR A 417 -0.60 -3.83 -20.95
CA THR A 417 -0.44 -3.98 -22.40
C THR A 417 1.01 -4.29 -22.79
N PRO A 418 1.27 -4.80 -24.02
CA PRO A 418 2.63 -4.89 -24.55
C PRO A 418 3.37 -3.55 -24.48
N GLY A 419 4.64 -3.56 -24.10
CA GLY A 419 5.46 -2.34 -23.95
C GLY A 419 5.19 -1.51 -22.69
N SER A 420 4.30 -1.92 -21.79
CA SER A 420 4.04 -1.22 -20.53
C SER A 420 5.09 -1.46 -19.43
N GLY A 421 6.04 -2.39 -19.64
CA GLY A 421 7.08 -2.74 -18.68
C GLY A 421 6.78 -3.95 -17.80
N LYS A 422 5.80 -4.82 -18.15
CA LYS A 422 5.45 -6.03 -17.37
C LYS A 422 6.64 -6.96 -17.10
N SER A 423 7.34 -7.39 -18.16
CA SER A 423 8.46 -8.32 -18.02
C SER A 423 9.59 -7.70 -17.19
N PHE A 424 9.81 -6.37 -17.31
CA PHE A 424 10.76 -5.65 -16.46
C PHE A 424 10.32 -5.66 -14.98
N ALA A 425 9.05 -5.36 -14.70
CA ALA A 425 8.51 -5.36 -13.34
C ALA A 425 8.60 -6.75 -12.69
N ALA A 426 8.29 -7.82 -13.43
CA ALA A 426 8.44 -9.19 -12.96
C ALA A 426 9.92 -9.54 -12.68
N LYS A 427 10.83 -9.25 -13.60
CA LYS A 427 12.26 -9.49 -13.44
C LYS A 427 12.83 -8.68 -12.28
N ARG A 428 12.37 -7.44 -12.06
CA ARG A 428 12.74 -6.63 -10.91
C ARG A 428 12.30 -7.29 -9.61
N GLU A 429 11.04 -7.75 -9.50
CA GLU A 429 10.57 -8.45 -8.30
C GLU A 429 11.39 -9.71 -8.06
N ILE A 430 11.64 -10.54 -9.07
CA ILE A 430 12.49 -11.74 -9.01
C ILE A 430 13.88 -11.40 -8.51
N THR A 431 14.52 -10.38 -9.09
CA THR A 431 15.85 -9.91 -8.67
C THR A 431 15.85 -9.50 -7.21
N ASN A 432 14.89 -8.68 -6.79
CA ASN A 432 14.80 -8.19 -5.41
C ASN A 432 14.55 -9.33 -4.42
N VAL A 433 13.66 -10.27 -4.75
CA VAL A 433 13.44 -11.49 -3.95
C VAL A 433 14.72 -12.28 -3.80
N PHE A 434 15.46 -12.47 -4.89
CA PHE A 434 16.71 -13.24 -4.88
C PHE A 434 17.77 -12.60 -3.99
N ILE A 435 17.98 -11.29 -4.07
CA ILE A 435 19.04 -10.60 -3.31
C ILE A 435 18.69 -10.32 -1.86
N ILE A 436 17.39 -10.16 -1.54
CA ILE A 436 16.92 -9.77 -0.20
C ILE A 436 16.50 -10.97 0.65
N THR A 437 15.78 -11.93 0.08
CA THR A 437 15.16 -13.06 0.81
C THR A 437 15.95 -14.36 0.61
N LYS A 438 15.48 -15.43 1.23
CA LYS A 438 15.97 -16.81 1.01
C LYS A 438 14.90 -17.69 0.33
N ASP A 439 13.85 -17.10 -0.20
CA ASP A 439 12.75 -17.82 -0.86
C ASP A 439 13.26 -18.57 -2.10
N ASP A 440 12.66 -19.71 -2.41
CA ASP A 440 12.83 -20.36 -3.71
C ASP A 440 12.04 -19.60 -4.76
N ILE A 441 12.59 -19.54 -5.96
CA ILE A 441 12.00 -18.81 -7.08
C ILE A 441 11.88 -19.77 -8.27
N ILE A 442 10.67 -19.95 -8.76
CA ILE A 442 10.39 -20.78 -9.94
C ILE A 442 9.68 -19.93 -10.97
N ILE A 443 10.12 -20.04 -12.21
CA ILE A 443 9.62 -19.25 -13.34
C ILE A 443 9.13 -20.21 -14.41
N CYS A 444 7.89 -20.01 -14.89
CA CYS A 444 7.36 -20.62 -16.10
C CYS A 444 7.48 -19.59 -17.22
N ASP A 445 8.36 -19.85 -18.19
CA ASP A 445 8.77 -18.92 -19.26
C ASP A 445 8.36 -19.47 -20.65
N PRO A 446 7.17 -19.14 -21.14
CA PRO A 446 6.73 -19.55 -22.45
C PRO A 446 7.30 -18.71 -23.62
N GLU A 447 7.97 -17.59 -23.32
CA GLU A 447 8.52 -16.68 -24.33
C GLU A 447 10.07 -16.66 -24.36
N GLY A 448 10.74 -17.29 -23.39
CA GLY A 448 12.19 -17.42 -23.31
C GLY A 448 12.90 -16.09 -22.95
N GLU A 449 12.25 -15.27 -22.12
CA GLU A 449 12.75 -13.93 -21.77
C GLU A 449 13.61 -13.89 -20.50
N TYR A 450 13.55 -14.91 -19.65
CA TYR A 450 14.16 -14.89 -18.32
C TYR A 450 15.55 -15.52 -18.29
N PHE A 451 15.97 -16.19 -19.34
CA PHE A 451 17.26 -16.89 -19.43
C PHE A 451 18.45 -16.06 -18.96
N PRO A 452 18.69 -14.81 -19.45
CA PRO A 452 19.87 -14.02 -19.06
C PRO A 452 19.90 -13.73 -17.55
N LEU A 453 18.74 -13.40 -16.98
CA LEU A 453 18.57 -13.10 -15.55
C LEU A 453 18.90 -14.33 -14.70
N VAL A 454 18.35 -15.48 -15.07
CA VAL A 454 18.52 -16.73 -14.31
C VAL A 454 19.98 -17.19 -14.35
N ARG A 455 20.64 -17.07 -15.48
CA ARG A 455 22.06 -17.41 -15.62
C ARG A 455 22.97 -16.46 -14.84
N ALA A 456 22.68 -15.16 -14.82
CA ALA A 456 23.44 -14.17 -14.06
C ALA A 456 23.40 -14.45 -12.54
N PHE A 457 22.32 -15.05 -12.06
CA PHE A 457 22.16 -15.48 -10.65
C PHE A 457 22.56 -16.95 -10.39
N ASN A 458 23.30 -17.58 -11.29
CA ASN A 458 23.67 -19.00 -11.20
C ASN A 458 22.45 -19.92 -11.00
N GLY A 459 21.32 -19.52 -11.53
CA GLY A 459 20.08 -20.28 -11.52
C GLY A 459 20.10 -21.43 -12.55
N GLN A 460 19.15 -22.33 -12.41
CA GLN A 460 18.97 -23.48 -13.30
C GLN A 460 17.93 -23.14 -14.38
N VAL A 461 18.26 -23.34 -15.64
CA VAL A 461 17.31 -23.27 -16.75
C VAL A 461 17.07 -24.70 -17.25
N ILE A 462 15.82 -25.11 -17.25
CA ILE A 462 15.35 -26.40 -17.77
C ILE A 462 14.61 -26.12 -19.06
N ARG A 463 15.19 -26.55 -20.19
CA ARG A 463 14.61 -26.31 -21.50
C ARG A 463 13.78 -27.51 -21.92
N ILE A 464 12.46 -27.34 -21.97
CA ILE A 464 11.54 -28.37 -22.40
C ILE A 464 11.18 -28.13 -23.87
N SER A 465 11.64 -29.01 -24.74
CA SER A 465 11.39 -28.94 -26.18
C SER A 465 11.44 -30.34 -26.82
N PRO A 466 10.91 -30.51 -28.02
CA PRO A 466 11.02 -31.80 -28.74
C PRO A 466 12.46 -32.28 -29.00
N THR A 467 13.42 -31.36 -28.97
CA THR A 467 14.85 -31.63 -29.23
C THR A 467 15.71 -31.59 -27.99
N SER A 468 15.13 -31.27 -26.84
CA SER A 468 15.82 -31.20 -25.57
C SER A 468 16.05 -32.61 -24.98
N HIS A 469 17.07 -32.70 -24.12
CA HIS A 469 17.33 -33.89 -23.29
C HIS A 469 16.81 -33.73 -21.87
N ASP A 470 16.16 -32.63 -21.54
CA ASP A 470 15.52 -32.38 -20.24
C ASP A 470 14.09 -32.89 -20.29
N TYR A 471 13.76 -33.85 -19.44
CA TYR A 471 12.44 -34.44 -19.38
C TYR A 471 11.79 -34.25 -18.02
N ILE A 472 10.49 -34.00 -18.04
CA ILE A 472 9.65 -33.92 -16.86
C ILE A 472 8.46 -34.86 -17.05
N ASN A 473 8.28 -35.74 -16.10
CA ASN A 473 7.19 -36.71 -16.10
C ASN A 473 5.92 -36.08 -15.51
N PRO A 474 4.84 -35.94 -16.27
CA PRO A 474 3.58 -35.44 -15.73
C PRO A 474 2.94 -36.39 -14.70
N MET A 475 3.40 -37.64 -14.63
CA MET A 475 2.93 -38.61 -13.66
C MET A 475 3.70 -38.59 -12.33
N ASP A 476 4.70 -37.72 -12.14
CA ASP A 476 5.40 -37.61 -10.86
C ASP A 476 4.47 -37.23 -9.72
N ILE A 477 4.54 -37.91 -8.60
CA ILE A 477 3.75 -37.64 -7.40
C ILE A 477 4.63 -37.60 -6.17
N ASN A 478 4.38 -36.62 -5.30
CA ASN A 478 4.97 -36.56 -3.98
C ASN A 478 4.01 -37.14 -2.95
N ILE A 479 4.34 -38.29 -2.39
CA ILE A 479 3.53 -39.00 -1.39
C ILE A 479 3.79 -38.52 0.05
N ASN A 480 4.81 -37.69 0.29
CA ASN A 480 5.19 -37.22 1.61
C ASN A 480 4.40 -35.95 2.00
N TYR A 481 3.08 -36.05 1.96
CA TYR A 481 2.22 -35.00 2.48
C TYR A 481 2.09 -35.09 4.01
N ALA A 482 2.21 -33.94 4.68
CA ALA A 482 2.08 -33.86 6.13
C ALA A 482 0.64 -33.60 6.62
N ASP A 483 -0.34 -33.46 5.71
CA ASP A 483 -1.74 -33.09 6.01
C ASP A 483 -2.75 -34.15 5.52
N ASP A 484 -4.02 -33.98 5.90
CA ASP A 484 -5.17 -34.86 5.61
C ASP A 484 -5.57 -34.94 4.12
N ASP A 485 -4.92 -34.23 3.23
CA ASP A 485 -5.18 -34.26 1.79
C ASP A 485 -4.59 -35.54 1.16
N ASP A 486 -5.40 -36.26 0.38
CA ASP A 486 -4.96 -37.41 -0.38
C ASP A 486 -4.14 -36.99 -1.62
N PRO A 487 -2.81 -37.32 -1.68
CA PRO A 487 -1.96 -36.95 -2.82
C PRO A 487 -2.47 -37.52 -4.15
N LEU A 488 -3.09 -38.68 -4.11
CA LEU A 488 -3.60 -39.33 -5.31
C LEU A 488 -4.84 -38.62 -5.87
N SER A 489 -5.70 -38.07 -5.02
CA SER A 489 -6.84 -37.28 -5.45
C SER A 489 -6.42 -36.00 -6.18
N LEU A 490 -5.42 -35.26 -5.64
CA LEU A 490 -4.85 -34.11 -6.33
C LEU A 490 -4.20 -34.45 -7.65
N LYS A 491 -3.51 -35.59 -7.69
CA LYS A 491 -2.89 -36.07 -8.93
C LYS A 491 -3.92 -36.47 -9.96
N SER A 492 -5.06 -37.06 -9.52
CA SER A 492 -6.19 -37.35 -10.40
C SER A 492 -6.77 -36.09 -11.02
N ASP A 493 -6.98 -35.01 -10.23
CA ASP A 493 -7.45 -33.72 -10.73
C ASP A 493 -6.49 -33.12 -11.76
N PHE A 494 -5.18 -33.22 -11.52
CA PHE A 494 -4.16 -32.81 -12.48
C PHE A 494 -4.26 -33.62 -13.79
N ILE A 495 -4.34 -34.95 -13.71
CA ILE A 495 -4.43 -35.82 -14.91
C ILE A 495 -5.74 -35.58 -15.66
N LEU A 496 -6.85 -35.31 -14.96
CA LEU A 496 -8.10 -34.88 -15.60
C LEU A 496 -7.91 -33.60 -16.41
N SER A 497 -7.24 -32.60 -15.83
CA SER A 497 -6.93 -31.33 -16.52
C SER A 497 -6.00 -31.54 -17.73
N LEU A 498 -5.02 -32.45 -17.59
CA LEU A 498 -4.14 -32.85 -18.69
C LEU A 498 -4.92 -33.52 -19.82
N CYS A 499 -5.79 -34.47 -19.49
CA CYS A 499 -6.64 -35.17 -20.50
C CYS A 499 -7.62 -34.21 -21.17
N GLU A 500 -8.15 -33.20 -20.45
CA GLU A 500 -9.00 -32.17 -21.04
C GLU A 500 -8.27 -31.35 -22.11
N LEU A 501 -7.04 -30.96 -21.86
CA LEU A 501 -6.22 -30.22 -22.83
C LEU A 501 -5.90 -31.07 -24.08
N VAL A 502 -5.82 -32.38 -23.91
CA VAL A 502 -5.43 -33.30 -24.98
C VAL A 502 -6.65 -33.79 -25.79
N VAL A 503 -7.76 -34.09 -25.14
CA VAL A 503 -8.91 -34.80 -25.69
C VAL A 503 -10.18 -33.97 -25.74
N GLY A 504 -10.37 -33.06 -24.78
CA GLY A 504 -11.67 -32.49 -24.42
C GLY A 504 -12.37 -31.62 -25.46
N GLY A 505 -11.69 -31.13 -26.48
CA GLY A 505 -12.30 -30.30 -27.53
C GLY A 505 -12.99 -29.05 -26.95
N LYS A 506 -14.11 -28.58 -27.57
CA LYS A 506 -14.85 -27.40 -27.15
C LYS A 506 -15.71 -27.57 -25.90
N ASN A 507 -16.12 -28.81 -25.60
CA ASN A 507 -17.09 -29.11 -24.54
C ASN A 507 -16.45 -29.73 -23.28
N GLY A 508 -15.11 -29.82 -23.23
CA GLY A 508 -14.41 -30.50 -22.15
C GLY A 508 -14.59 -32.04 -22.16
N LEU A 509 -14.20 -32.66 -21.04
CA LEU A 509 -14.39 -34.11 -20.84
C LEU A 509 -15.81 -34.43 -20.38
N GLU A 510 -16.39 -35.48 -20.93
CA GLU A 510 -17.69 -35.99 -20.48
C GLU A 510 -17.60 -36.66 -19.09
N PRO A 511 -18.71 -36.73 -18.33
CA PRO A 511 -18.71 -37.36 -16.99
C PRO A 511 -18.21 -38.81 -16.97
N VAL A 512 -18.53 -39.58 -18.01
CA VAL A 512 -18.07 -40.98 -18.16
C VAL A 512 -16.56 -41.02 -18.35
N GLU A 513 -16.02 -40.14 -19.18
CA GLU A 513 -14.57 -40.01 -19.42
C GLU A 513 -13.80 -39.63 -18.14
N LYS A 514 -14.32 -38.66 -17.36
CA LYS A 514 -13.74 -38.31 -16.06
C LYS A 514 -13.68 -39.50 -15.11
N THR A 515 -14.73 -40.30 -15.04
CA THR A 515 -14.78 -41.50 -14.19
C THR A 515 -13.77 -42.55 -14.63
N ILE A 516 -13.61 -42.76 -15.95
CA ILE A 516 -12.65 -43.73 -16.50
C ILE A 516 -11.23 -43.29 -16.21
N ILE A 517 -10.92 -41.98 -16.40
CA ILE A 517 -9.58 -41.41 -16.12
C ILE A 517 -9.25 -41.58 -14.63
N ASP A 518 -10.14 -41.17 -13.71
CA ASP A 518 -9.89 -41.29 -12.26
C ASP A 518 -9.65 -42.77 -11.87
N ARG A 519 -10.45 -43.70 -12.37
CA ARG A 519 -10.26 -45.12 -12.14
C ARG A 519 -8.88 -45.59 -12.63
N CYS A 520 -8.48 -45.23 -13.85
CA CYS A 520 -7.19 -45.62 -14.42
C CYS A 520 -6.02 -44.97 -13.68
N VAL A 521 -6.16 -43.76 -13.23
CA VAL A 521 -5.14 -43.06 -12.39
C VAL A 521 -4.93 -43.82 -11.09
N ARG A 522 -6.01 -44.22 -10.41
CA ARG A 522 -5.87 -45.00 -9.15
C ARG A 522 -5.21 -46.35 -9.38
N LEU A 523 -5.48 -46.99 -10.50
CA LEU A 523 -4.88 -48.30 -10.86
C LEU A 523 -3.39 -48.17 -11.23
N VAL A 524 -3.00 -47.14 -11.96
CA VAL A 524 -1.61 -46.94 -12.44
C VAL A 524 -0.62 -46.68 -11.30
N TYR A 525 -1.07 -46.09 -10.21
CA TYR A 525 -0.22 -45.81 -9.06
C TYR A 525 -0.15 -46.94 -8.02
N GLN A 526 -0.89 -48.04 -8.16
CA GLN A 526 -0.94 -49.11 -7.15
C GLN A 526 0.44 -49.70 -6.85
N ASP A 527 1.21 -50.04 -7.90
CA ASP A 527 2.55 -50.62 -7.73
C ASP A 527 3.55 -49.64 -7.10
N TYR A 528 3.46 -48.35 -7.44
CA TYR A 528 4.31 -47.32 -6.86
C TYR A 528 3.95 -47.04 -5.41
N LEU A 529 2.65 -46.97 -5.06
CA LEU A 529 2.20 -46.75 -3.70
C LEU A 529 2.53 -47.92 -2.76
N ALA A 530 2.57 -49.13 -3.30
CA ALA A 530 2.96 -50.34 -2.55
C ALA A 530 4.47 -50.35 -2.24
N ASP A 531 5.31 -49.83 -3.15
CA ASP A 531 6.77 -49.77 -3.00
C ASP A 531 7.31 -48.55 -3.76
N PRO A 532 7.46 -47.38 -3.07
CA PRO A 532 7.71 -46.08 -3.72
C PRO A 532 9.18 -45.94 -4.11
N ILE A 533 9.60 -46.63 -5.14
CA ILE A 533 10.90 -46.52 -5.77
C ILE A 533 10.82 -45.78 -7.11
N PRO A 534 11.84 -45.00 -7.51
CA PRO A 534 11.81 -44.20 -8.75
C PRO A 534 11.53 -45.04 -10.02
N GLU A 535 11.96 -46.27 -10.05
CA GLU A 535 11.80 -47.20 -11.17
C GLU A 535 10.33 -47.64 -11.38
N LYS A 536 9.51 -47.54 -10.31
CA LYS A 536 8.07 -47.89 -10.37
C LYS A 536 7.19 -46.66 -10.62
N MET A 537 7.76 -45.45 -10.66
CA MET A 537 6.99 -44.24 -10.99
C MET A 537 6.36 -44.40 -12.39
N PRO A 538 5.03 -44.30 -12.51
CA PRO A 538 4.38 -44.45 -13.83
C PRO A 538 4.75 -43.30 -14.78
N ILE A 539 4.63 -43.54 -16.07
CA ILE A 539 4.72 -42.57 -17.15
C ILE A 539 3.42 -42.51 -17.95
N LEU A 540 3.27 -41.59 -18.89
CA LEU A 540 2.04 -41.49 -19.70
C LEU A 540 1.71 -42.75 -20.45
N GLU A 541 2.72 -43.53 -20.88
CA GLU A 541 2.53 -44.81 -21.54
C GLU A 541 1.80 -45.83 -20.65
N ASP A 542 2.07 -45.84 -19.36
CA ASP A 542 1.40 -46.73 -18.41
C ASP A 542 -0.08 -46.42 -18.30
N LEU A 543 -0.45 -45.14 -18.25
CA LEU A 543 -1.83 -44.69 -18.26
C LEU A 543 -2.52 -45.03 -19.59
N TYR A 544 -1.84 -44.79 -20.71
CA TYR A 544 -2.34 -45.15 -22.05
C TYR A 544 -2.63 -46.64 -22.16
N ASN A 545 -1.72 -47.48 -21.69
CA ASN A 545 -1.88 -48.93 -21.74
C ASN A 545 -3.04 -49.41 -20.85
N LEU A 546 -3.29 -48.76 -19.70
CA LEU A 546 -4.45 -49.07 -18.86
C LEU A 546 -5.77 -48.64 -19.52
N LEU A 547 -5.81 -47.48 -20.14
CA LEU A 547 -6.98 -46.99 -20.88
C LEU A 547 -7.32 -47.95 -22.04
N ARG A 548 -6.34 -48.49 -22.76
CA ARG A 548 -6.55 -49.45 -23.82
C ARG A 548 -7.09 -50.82 -23.34
N LYS A 549 -6.87 -51.15 -22.08
CA LYS A 549 -7.37 -52.40 -21.49
C LYS A 549 -8.83 -52.31 -21.02
N GLN A 550 -9.38 -51.10 -20.93
CA GLN A 550 -10.79 -50.93 -20.57
C GLN A 550 -11.71 -51.27 -21.74
N GLU A 551 -12.90 -51.76 -21.44
CA GLU A 551 -13.86 -52.24 -22.47
C GLU A 551 -14.73 -51.10 -23.04
N GLU A 552 -14.83 -49.95 -22.34
CA GLU A 552 -15.70 -48.83 -22.73
C GLU A 552 -15.17 -48.11 -23.98
N ALA A 553 -16.07 -47.72 -24.86
CA ALA A 553 -15.76 -47.03 -26.12
C ALA A 553 -15.10 -45.66 -25.87
N GLU A 554 -15.51 -44.98 -24.81
CA GLU A 554 -14.94 -43.69 -24.36
C GLU A 554 -13.48 -43.85 -23.96
N SER A 555 -13.12 -44.98 -23.34
CA SER A 555 -11.73 -45.28 -22.99
C SER A 555 -10.85 -45.48 -24.22
N GLN A 556 -11.37 -46.14 -25.26
CA GLN A 556 -10.64 -46.29 -26.51
C GLN A 556 -10.45 -44.94 -27.23
N ARG A 557 -11.44 -44.05 -27.15
CA ARG A 557 -11.34 -42.69 -27.67
C ARG A 557 -10.25 -41.90 -26.94
N LEU A 558 -10.24 -41.96 -25.58
CA LEU A 558 -9.21 -41.33 -24.76
C LEU A 558 -7.81 -41.85 -25.09
N ALA A 559 -7.64 -43.17 -25.18
CA ALA A 559 -6.38 -43.80 -25.54
C ALA A 559 -5.91 -43.36 -26.93
N THR A 560 -6.80 -43.35 -27.93
CA THR A 560 -6.46 -42.91 -29.29
C THR A 560 -6.01 -41.44 -29.32
N ALA A 561 -6.64 -40.58 -28.55
CA ALA A 561 -6.25 -39.18 -28.47
C ALA A 561 -4.90 -38.96 -27.75
N LEU A 562 -4.60 -39.81 -26.76
CA LEU A 562 -3.31 -39.77 -26.04
C LEU A 562 -2.16 -40.38 -26.88
N GLU A 563 -2.43 -41.18 -27.89
CA GLU A 563 -1.41 -41.92 -28.65
C GLU A 563 -0.34 -41.04 -29.27
N ILE A 564 -0.71 -39.83 -29.76
CA ILE A 564 0.25 -38.87 -30.32
C ILE A 564 1.26 -38.38 -29.29
N TYR A 565 0.89 -38.34 -28.00
CA TYR A 565 1.74 -37.91 -26.89
C TYR A 565 2.57 -39.05 -26.29
N VAL A 566 2.23 -40.28 -26.57
CA VAL A 566 2.92 -41.47 -26.06
C VAL A 566 3.84 -42.07 -27.14
N ASN A 567 3.30 -42.40 -28.29
CA ASN A 567 4.00 -43.09 -29.39
C ASN A 567 4.24 -42.17 -30.61
N GLY A 568 3.63 -40.99 -30.64
CA GLY A 568 3.65 -40.09 -31.79
C GLY A 568 4.73 -39.01 -31.72
N SER A 569 4.53 -37.96 -32.52
CA SER A 569 5.47 -36.83 -32.66
C SER A 569 5.54 -35.89 -31.45
N LEU A 570 4.60 -35.98 -30.52
CA LEU A 570 4.50 -35.10 -29.35
C LEU A 570 4.89 -35.81 -28.04
N LYS A 571 5.73 -36.81 -28.08
CA LYS A 571 6.11 -37.69 -26.96
C LYS A 571 7.07 -37.04 -25.92
N VAL A 572 7.30 -35.74 -25.96
CA VAL A 572 8.26 -35.02 -25.08
C VAL A 572 7.96 -35.25 -23.60
N PHE A 573 6.72 -35.51 -23.20
CA PHE A 573 6.30 -35.75 -21.82
C PHE A 573 6.14 -37.24 -21.46
N ASN A 574 6.47 -38.14 -22.37
CA ASN A 574 6.41 -39.57 -22.10
C ASN A 574 7.80 -40.15 -21.69
N HIS A 575 8.43 -39.50 -20.74
CA HIS A 575 9.74 -39.89 -20.20
C HIS A 575 9.74 -39.73 -18.68
N ARG A 576 10.58 -40.44 -17.99
CA ARG A 576 10.86 -40.21 -16.57
C ARG A 576 11.60 -38.92 -16.39
N THR A 577 11.34 -38.20 -15.29
CA THR A 577 12.07 -36.98 -14.94
C THR A 577 13.56 -37.30 -14.76
N ASN A 578 14.40 -36.58 -15.48
CA ASN A 578 15.85 -36.70 -15.43
C ASN A 578 16.54 -35.41 -14.97
N VAL A 579 15.78 -34.39 -14.58
CA VAL A 579 16.29 -33.11 -14.08
C VAL A 579 16.09 -33.02 -12.58
N GLU A 580 17.12 -32.54 -11.87
CA GLU A 580 17.03 -32.27 -10.44
C GLU A 580 16.64 -30.83 -10.19
N LEU A 581 15.58 -30.61 -9.42
CA LEU A 581 15.06 -29.27 -9.08
C LEU A 581 15.66 -28.77 -7.76
N ASN A 582 16.99 -28.78 -7.63
CA ASN A 582 17.67 -28.47 -6.36
C ASN A 582 18.09 -26.98 -6.25
N ASN A 583 18.09 -26.24 -7.36
CA ASN A 583 18.49 -24.83 -7.35
C ASN A 583 17.41 -23.96 -6.71
N ARG A 584 17.84 -22.90 -6.04
CA ARG A 584 16.96 -21.88 -5.46
C ARG A 584 16.21 -21.07 -6.52
N LEU A 585 16.82 -20.85 -7.70
CA LEU A 585 16.22 -20.14 -8.83
C LEU A 585 16.16 -21.09 -10.01
N VAL A 586 14.94 -21.50 -10.39
CA VAL A 586 14.68 -22.41 -11.49
C VAL A 586 13.78 -21.75 -12.52
N CYS A 587 14.14 -21.84 -13.79
CA CYS A 587 13.32 -21.38 -14.91
C CYS A 587 13.02 -22.55 -15.84
N PHE A 588 11.74 -22.81 -16.06
CA PHE A 588 11.27 -23.72 -17.08
C PHE A 588 11.07 -22.94 -18.39
N ASP A 589 12.02 -23.05 -19.31
CA ASP A 589 11.94 -22.49 -20.65
C ASP A 589 11.15 -23.45 -21.55
N ILE A 590 9.93 -23.06 -21.88
CA ILE A 590 9.00 -23.82 -22.72
C ILE A 590 8.69 -23.14 -24.05
N LYS A 591 9.54 -22.20 -24.46
CA LYS A 591 9.35 -21.39 -25.69
C LYS A 591 9.27 -22.27 -26.94
N ASP A 592 10.12 -23.28 -27.04
CA ASP A 592 10.25 -24.14 -28.20
C ASP A 592 9.17 -25.25 -28.27
N LEU A 593 8.28 -25.31 -27.26
CA LEU A 593 7.07 -26.11 -27.35
C LEU A 593 6.10 -25.45 -28.34
N GLY A 594 5.68 -26.19 -29.36
CA GLY A 594 4.66 -25.69 -30.29
C GLY A 594 3.35 -25.33 -29.56
N LYS A 595 2.47 -24.57 -30.22
CA LYS A 595 1.22 -24.06 -29.63
C LYS A 595 0.37 -25.10 -28.90
N GLN A 596 0.34 -26.35 -29.38
CA GLN A 596 -0.41 -27.45 -28.78
C GLN A 596 0.20 -27.91 -27.46
N LEU A 597 1.54 -27.96 -27.36
CA LEU A 597 2.24 -28.42 -26.16
C LEU A 597 2.47 -27.32 -25.13
N LYS A 598 2.41 -26.04 -25.54
CA LYS A 598 2.74 -24.91 -24.65
C LYS A 598 1.83 -24.88 -23.41
N LYS A 599 0.51 -24.99 -23.59
CA LYS A 599 -0.46 -25.04 -22.48
C LYS A 599 -0.23 -26.27 -21.59
N LEU A 600 0.00 -27.44 -22.22
CA LEU A 600 0.30 -28.67 -21.50
C LEU A 600 1.60 -28.53 -20.70
N GLY A 601 2.64 -27.95 -21.27
CA GLY A 601 3.88 -27.65 -20.59
C GLY A 601 3.69 -26.74 -19.38
N MET A 602 2.89 -25.69 -19.50
CA MET A 602 2.57 -24.78 -18.38
C MET A 602 1.84 -25.51 -17.25
N LEU A 603 0.88 -26.39 -17.59
CA LEU A 603 0.15 -27.20 -16.62
C LEU A 603 1.07 -28.18 -15.88
N ILE A 604 1.99 -28.84 -16.59
CA ILE A 604 2.99 -29.74 -16.00
C ILE A 604 3.96 -29.00 -15.10
N VAL A 605 4.44 -27.83 -15.51
CA VAL A 605 5.28 -26.97 -14.67
C VAL A 605 4.56 -26.58 -13.39
N GLN A 606 3.26 -26.24 -13.47
CA GLN A 606 2.47 -25.89 -12.29
C GLN A 606 2.37 -27.05 -11.28
N ASP A 607 2.22 -28.27 -11.76
CA ASP A 607 2.22 -29.47 -10.92
C ASP A 607 3.59 -29.71 -10.25
N GLN A 608 4.69 -29.51 -10.97
CA GLN A 608 6.04 -29.61 -10.43
C GLN A 608 6.33 -28.52 -9.37
N VAL A 609 5.82 -27.31 -9.58
CA VAL A 609 5.90 -26.24 -8.58
C VAL A 609 5.15 -26.60 -7.32
N TRP A 610 3.97 -27.23 -7.46
CA TRP A 610 3.21 -27.69 -6.31
C TRP A 610 4.02 -28.70 -5.48
N ASN A 611 4.68 -29.65 -6.13
CA ASN A 611 5.56 -30.60 -5.46
C ASN A 611 6.71 -29.88 -4.70
N ARG A 612 7.28 -28.81 -5.27
CA ARG A 612 8.31 -28.01 -4.61
C ARG A 612 7.78 -27.23 -3.40
N VAL A 613 6.58 -26.66 -3.50
CA VAL A 613 5.90 -25.95 -2.40
C VAL A 613 5.68 -26.89 -1.21
N THR A 614 5.25 -28.12 -1.47
CA THR A 614 5.03 -29.11 -0.40
C THR A 614 6.31 -29.49 0.32
N VAL A 615 7.42 -29.65 -0.40
CA VAL A 615 8.73 -29.91 0.18
C VAL A 615 9.23 -28.71 1.02
N ASN A 616 9.11 -27.49 0.48
CA ASN A 616 9.59 -26.29 1.15
C ASN A 616 8.77 -25.95 2.39
N ARG A 617 7.50 -26.32 2.47
CA ARG A 617 6.68 -26.15 3.67
C ARG A 617 7.31 -26.81 4.89
N SER A 618 7.77 -28.06 4.75
CA SER A 618 8.43 -28.78 5.86
C SER A 618 9.71 -28.12 6.32
N ALA A 619 10.39 -27.37 5.45
CA ALA A 619 11.58 -26.57 5.73
C ALA A 619 11.26 -25.12 6.18
N HIS A 620 10.00 -24.76 6.38
CA HIS A 620 9.55 -23.38 6.67
C HIS A 620 10.07 -22.33 5.67
N LYS A 621 10.17 -22.70 4.39
CA LYS A 621 10.68 -21.88 3.32
C LYS A 621 9.59 -21.52 2.34
N SER A 622 9.48 -20.23 1.96
CA SER A 622 8.52 -19.78 0.96
C SER A 622 8.98 -20.10 -0.46
N THR A 623 8.03 -20.34 -1.34
CA THR A 623 8.26 -20.57 -2.77
C THR A 623 7.52 -19.52 -3.59
N ARG A 624 8.26 -18.74 -4.38
CA ARG A 624 7.72 -17.76 -5.33
C ARG A 624 7.58 -18.41 -6.70
N TYR A 625 6.38 -18.33 -7.28
CA TYR A 625 6.11 -18.89 -8.60
C TYR A 625 5.63 -17.82 -9.56
N TYR A 626 6.40 -17.54 -10.59
CA TYR A 626 6.07 -16.56 -11.64
C TYR A 626 5.62 -17.28 -12.89
N ILE A 627 4.41 -16.95 -13.37
CA ILE A 627 3.78 -17.58 -14.53
C ILE A 627 3.59 -16.52 -15.59
N ASP A 628 4.42 -16.55 -16.62
CA ASP A 628 4.21 -15.65 -17.75
C ASP A 628 3.11 -16.18 -18.68
N GLU A 629 2.40 -15.26 -19.36
CA GLU A 629 1.21 -15.56 -20.20
C GLU A 629 0.14 -16.38 -19.46
N PHE A 630 -0.10 -16.07 -18.20
CA PHE A 630 -0.99 -16.82 -17.29
C PHE A 630 -2.39 -17.07 -17.84
N HIS A 631 -2.93 -16.16 -18.68
CA HIS A 631 -4.23 -16.31 -19.31
C HIS A 631 -4.39 -17.60 -20.12
N LEU A 632 -3.27 -18.21 -20.57
CA LEU A 632 -3.30 -19.47 -21.33
C LEU A 632 -3.82 -20.65 -20.50
N LEU A 633 -3.62 -20.64 -19.18
CA LEU A 633 -4.11 -21.68 -18.25
C LEU A 633 -5.59 -21.51 -17.90
N LEU A 634 -6.20 -20.38 -18.23
CA LEU A 634 -7.58 -20.06 -17.82
C LEU A 634 -8.59 -20.17 -18.98
N LYS A 635 -8.17 -20.66 -20.15
CA LYS A 635 -9.04 -20.76 -21.34
C LYS A 635 -9.97 -21.95 -21.30
N GLU A 636 -9.51 -23.08 -20.78
CA GLU A 636 -10.30 -24.31 -20.66
C GLU A 636 -10.81 -24.46 -19.21
N GLU A 637 -12.05 -24.94 -19.05
CA GLU A 637 -12.76 -24.94 -17.77
C GLU A 637 -12.06 -25.78 -16.69
N GLN A 638 -11.66 -27.00 -16.99
CA GLN A 638 -11.02 -27.88 -16.02
C GLN A 638 -9.62 -27.39 -15.64
N THR A 639 -8.86 -26.89 -16.60
CA THR A 639 -7.52 -26.33 -16.38
C THR A 639 -7.60 -25.06 -15.54
N ALA A 640 -8.61 -24.22 -15.79
CA ALA A 640 -8.88 -23.03 -15.00
C ALA A 640 -9.26 -23.41 -13.57
N ALA A 641 -10.16 -24.37 -13.38
CA ALA A 641 -10.55 -24.86 -12.06
C ALA A 641 -9.36 -25.44 -11.27
N TYR A 642 -8.52 -26.24 -11.91
CA TYR A 642 -7.29 -26.77 -11.30
C TYR A 642 -6.32 -25.63 -10.93
N SER A 643 -6.12 -24.66 -11.82
CA SER A 643 -5.23 -23.51 -11.55
C SER A 643 -5.73 -22.68 -10.37
N VAL A 644 -7.03 -22.45 -10.25
CA VAL A 644 -7.64 -21.74 -9.12
C VAL A 644 -7.49 -22.52 -7.81
N GLU A 645 -7.69 -23.85 -7.85
CA GLU A 645 -7.53 -24.67 -6.65
C GLU A 645 -6.08 -24.62 -6.13
N ILE A 646 -5.11 -24.78 -7.02
CA ILE A 646 -3.69 -24.62 -6.69
C ILE A 646 -3.40 -23.20 -6.16
N TRP A 647 -3.99 -22.17 -6.78
CA TRP A 647 -3.83 -20.78 -6.34
C TRP A 647 -4.30 -20.55 -4.90
N LYS A 648 -5.43 -21.15 -4.52
CA LYS A 648 -5.96 -21.13 -3.14
C LYS A 648 -5.07 -21.90 -2.16
N ARG A 649 -4.55 -23.06 -2.61
CA ARG A 649 -3.71 -23.94 -1.77
C ARG A 649 -2.33 -23.34 -1.51
N PHE A 650 -1.72 -22.69 -2.48
CA PHE A 650 -0.42 -22.05 -2.34
C PHE A 650 -0.34 -21.17 -1.10
N ARG A 651 -1.37 -20.38 -0.83
CA ARG A 651 -1.46 -19.52 0.35
C ARG A 651 -1.24 -20.28 1.67
N LYS A 652 -1.88 -21.45 1.84
CA LYS A 652 -1.80 -22.25 3.07
C LYS A 652 -0.43 -22.91 3.23
N TRP A 653 0.31 -23.08 2.12
CA TRP A 653 1.52 -23.88 2.06
C TRP A 653 2.79 -23.04 1.86
N GLY A 654 2.70 -21.73 1.97
CA GLY A 654 3.84 -20.82 1.83
C GLY A 654 4.28 -20.58 0.37
N GLY A 655 3.42 -20.94 -0.59
CA GLY A 655 3.58 -20.58 -1.99
C GLY A 655 3.05 -19.17 -2.26
N ILE A 656 3.73 -18.42 -3.12
CA ILE A 656 3.37 -17.06 -3.53
C ILE A 656 3.37 -17.00 -5.06
N PRO A 657 2.26 -17.40 -5.71
CA PRO A 657 2.16 -17.35 -7.16
C PRO A 657 1.94 -15.93 -7.64
N THR A 658 2.45 -15.63 -8.84
CA THR A 658 2.29 -14.36 -9.55
C THR A 658 1.99 -14.65 -11.01
N GLY A 659 0.76 -14.35 -11.43
CA GLY A 659 0.33 -14.44 -12.82
C GLY A 659 0.66 -13.17 -13.59
N ILE A 660 1.33 -13.30 -14.72
CA ILE A 660 1.71 -12.17 -15.58
C ILE A 660 0.94 -12.31 -16.89
N THR A 661 0.22 -11.27 -17.31
CA THR A 661 -0.53 -11.32 -18.56
C THR A 661 -0.67 -9.96 -19.22
N GLN A 662 -0.67 -9.98 -20.54
CA GLN A 662 -0.98 -8.82 -21.39
C GLN A 662 -2.43 -8.85 -21.90
N ASN A 663 -3.08 -9.98 -21.84
CA ASN A 663 -4.43 -10.18 -22.37
C ASN A 663 -5.45 -10.26 -21.23
N VAL A 664 -5.79 -9.10 -20.69
CA VAL A 664 -6.76 -8.97 -19.60
C VAL A 664 -8.16 -9.39 -20.05
N LYS A 665 -8.52 -9.15 -21.31
CA LYS A 665 -9.82 -9.52 -21.85
C LYS A 665 -10.04 -11.05 -21.84
N ASP A 666 -9.04 -11.83 -22.26
CA ASP A 666 -9.10 -13.28 -22.19
C ASP A 666 -9.15 -13.78 -20.74
N LEU A 667 -8.41 -13.10 -19.87
CA LEU A 667 -8.45 -13.38 -18.43
C LEU A 667 -9.86 -13.18 -17.86
N LEU A 668 -10.50 -12.04 -18.14
CA LEU A 668 -11.83 -11.69 -17.63
C LEU A 668 -12.97 -12.51 -18.27
N ALA A 669 -12.71 -13.22 -19.38
CA ALA A 669 -13.70 -14.11 -19.99
C ALA A 669 -13.88 -15.43 -19.22
N SER A 670 -12.92 -15.81 -18.36
CA SER A 670 -13.02 -17.01 -17.53
C SER A 670 -13.94 -16.76 -16.33
N ARG A 671 -14.84 -17.72 -16.03
CA ARG A 671 -15.67 -17.70 -14.81
C ARG A 671 -14.85 -17.76 -13.52
N GLU A 672 -13.67 -18.37 -13.60
CA GLU A 672 -12.78 -18.58 -12.47
C GLU A 672 -11.95 -17.33 -12.12
N ILE A 673 -12.01 -16.27 -12.94
CA ILE A 673 -11.19 -15.08 -12.72
C ILE A 673 -11.55 -14.34 -11.42
N GLU A 674 -12.83 -14.30 -11.05
CA GLU A 674 -13.27 -13.68 -9.81
C GLU A 674 -12.59 -14.33 -8.61
N ASN A 675 -12.53 -15.68 -8.62
CA ASN A 675 -11.82 -16.44 -7.59
C ASN A 675 -10.32 -16.08 -7.51
N ILE A 676 -9.67 -15.83 -8.65
CA ILE A 676 -8.25 -15.45 -8.69
C ILE A 676 -8.05 -14.05 -8.12
N PHE A 677 -8.89 -13.07 -8.49
CA PHE A 677 -8.83 -11.71 -7.93
C PHE A 677 -9.11 -11.71 -6.43
N GLU A 678 -10.14 -12.41 -5.95
CA GLU A 678 -10.47 -12.52 -4.52
C GLU A 678 -9.37 -13.17 -3.68
N ASN A 679 -8.55 -14.02 -4.30
CA ASN A 679 -7.43 -14.69 -3.67
C ASN A 679 -6.06 -14.06 -4.00
N SER A 680 -6.04 -12.82 -4.46
CA SER A 680 -4.83 -12.07 -4.82
C SER A 680 -4.89 -10.65 -4.24
N ASP A 681 -4.27 -10.46 -3.08
CA ASP A 681 -4.22 -9.14 -2.42
C ASP A 681 -3.12 -8.24 -3.01
N PHE A 682 -2.33 -8.74 -3.96
CA PHE A 682 -1.29 -7.98 -4.65
C PHE A 682 -1.56 -7.91 -6.15
N ILE A 683 -1.74 -6.69 -6.69
CA ILE A 683 -1.89 -6.48 -8.13
C ILE A 683 -1.01 -5.30 -8.56
N LEU A 684 -0.14 -5.54 -9.53
CA LEU A 684 0.60 -4.49 -10.21
C LEU A 684 -0.07 -4.23 -11.56
N MET A 685 -0.77 -3.12 -11.66
CA MET A 685 -1.52 -2.73 -12.85
C MET A 685 -0.77 -1.63 -13.59
N LEU A 686 -0.20 -1.96 -14.72
CA LEU A 686 0.45 -1.03 -15.65
C LEU A 686 -0.56 -0.49 -16.66
N ASN A 687 -0.09 0.18 -17.73
CA ASN A 687 -0.96 0.72 -18.76
C ASN A 687 -1.93 -0.33 -19.33
N GLN A 688 -3.21 0.03 -19.46
CA GLN A 688 -4.29 -0.85 -19.92
C GLN A 688 -4.89 -0.40 -21.24
N ALA A 689 -5.34 -1.36 -22.05
CA ALA A 689 -6.08 -1.05 -23.28
C ALA A 689 -7.45 -0.42 -22.96
N SER A 690 -7.95 0.44 -23.86
CA SER A 690 -9.18 1.21 -23.65
C SER A 690 -10.41 0.34 -23.35
N GLY A 691 -10.53 -0.85 -23.97
CA GLY A 691 -11.63 -1.78 -23.77
C GLY A 691 -11.60 -2.49 -22.42
N ASP A 692 -10.42 -2.69 -21.83
CA ASP A 692 -10.25 -3.45 -20.61
C ASP A 692 -10.38 -2.59 -19.35
N ARG A 693 -10.13 -1.28 -19.46
CA ARG A 693 -10.11 -0.32 -18.34
C ARG A 693 -11.41 -0.28 -17.57
N GLN A 694 -12.54 -0.19 -18.27
CA GLN A 694 -13.86 -0.07 -17.62
C GLN A 694 -14.25 -1.36 -16.91
N ILE A 695 -13.91 -2.52 -17.47
CA ILE A 695 -14.20 -3.82 -16.88
C ILE A 695 -13.34 -4.00 -15.61
N LEU A 696 -12.03 -3.69 -15.70
CA LEU A 696 -11.13 -3.72 -14.55
C LEU A 696 -11.52 -2.70 -13.47
N ALA A 697 -11.93 -1.49 -13.85
CA ALA A 697 -12.37 -0.48 -12.91
C ALA A 697 -13.58 -0.96 -12.10
N LYS A 698 -14.54 -1.63 -12.75
CA LYS A 698 -15.69 -2.21 -12.07
C LYS A 698 -15.31 -3.40 -11.19
N GLN A 699 -14.49 -4.33 -11.69
CA GLN A 699 -14.09 -5.55 -10.98
C GLN A 699 -13.24 -5.25 -9.74
N LEU A 700 -12.34 -4.27 -9.83
CA LEU A 700 -11.39 -3.92 -8.77
C LEU A 700 -11.80 -2.66 -7.98
N ASN A 701 -13.00 -2.16 -8.23
CA ASN A 701 -13.53 -0.94 -7.59
C ASN A 701 -12.58 0.27 -7.68
N ILE A 702 -12.03 0.51 -8.89
CA ILE A 702 -11.07 1.59 -9.16
C ILE A 702 -11.83 2.90 -9.46
N SER A 703 -11.45 4.00 -8.82
CA SER A 703 -12.01 5.31 -9.11
C SER A 703 -11.56 5.85 -10.47
N THR A 704 -12.31 6.83 -11.02
CA THR A 704 -11.92 7.52 -12.27
C THR A 704 -10.58 8.25 -12.14
N HIS A 705 -10.25 8.76 -10.95
CA HIS A 705 -8.95 9.38 -10.67
C HIS A 705 -7.82 8.35 -10.67
N GLN A 706 -8.00 7.20 -10.04
CA GLN A 706 -7.04 6.10 -10.06
C GLN A 706 -6.87 5.55 -11.48
N LEU A 707 -7.98 5.42 -12.24
CA LEU A 707 -7.96 4.92 -13.60
C LEU A 707 -7.06 5.76 -14.52
N SER A 708 -6.91 7.06 -14.26
CA SER A 708 -6.02 7.94 -15.03
C SER A 708 -4.55 7.49 -15.01
N TYR A 709 -4.10 6.85 -13.92
CA TYR A 709 -2.73 6.35 -13.78
C TYR A 709 -2.42 5.08 -14.58
N VAL A 710 -3.43 4.41 -15.12
CA VAL A 710 -3.29 3.26 -16.03
C VAL A 710 -3.81 3.57 -17.43
N THR A 711 -4.12 4.86 -17.68
CA THR A 711 -4.61 5.36 -18.95
C THR A 711 -3.53 6.25 -19.57
N ASN A 712 -2.92 5.83 -20.68
CA ASN A 712 -1.82 6.55 -21.34
C ASN A 712 -0.61 6.79 -20.40
N SER A 713 -0.41 5.90 -19.43
CA SER A 713 0.76 5.91 -18.55
C SER A 713 2.02 5.50 -19.31
N GLY A 714 3.16 6.02 -18.87
CA GLY A 714 4.46 5.63 -19.39
C GLY A 714 4.87 4.20 -19.02
N GLU A 715 5.98 3.74 -19.55
CA GLU A 715 6.60 2.47 -19.18
C GLU A 715 6.97 2.52 -17.68
N GLY A 716 6.57 1.50 -16.90
CA GLY A 716 6.83 1.42 -15.47
C GLY A 716 5.96 2.34 -14.60
N GLU A 717 4.87 2.87 -15.14
CA GLU A 717 3.90 3.68 -14.39
C GLU A 717 2.56 2.94 -14.29
N GLY A 718 1.87 3.08 -13.15
CA GLY A 718 0.60 2.40 -12.94
C GLY A 718 0.05 2.48 -11.52
N LEU A 719 -0.71 1.46 -11.14
CA LEU A 719 -1.28 1.28 -9.81
C LEU A 719 -0.74 0.01 -9.16
N ILE A 720 -0.40 0.08 -7.89
CA ILE A 720 -0.09 -1.06 -7.04
C ILE A 720 -1.22 -1.24 -6.01
N PHE A 721 -1.74 -2.46 -5.94
CA PHE A 721 -2.70 -2.91 -4.95
C PHE A 721 -1.96 -3.74 -3.92
N TYR A 722 -2.16 -3.42 -2.66
CA TYR A 722 -1.62 -4.15 -1.53
C TYR A 722 -2.71 -4.28 -0.46
N GLY A 723 -3.43 -5.39 -0.48
CA GLY A 723 -4.67 -5.53 0.26
C GLY A 723 -5.69 -4.47 -0.17
N ASN A 724 -6.17 -3.68 0.78
CA ASN A 724 -7.12 -2.60 0.50
C ASN A 724 -6.45 -1.27 0.06
N THR A 725 -5.12 -1.25 0.00
CA THR A 725 -4.36 -0.04 -0.34
C THR A 725 -4.12 0.01 -1.84
N ILE A 726 -4.47 1.12 -2.50
CA ILE A 726 -4.23 1.36 -3.93
C ILE A 726 -3.37 2.61 -4.07
N ILE A 727 -2.16 2.45 -4.59
CA ILE A 727 -1.18 3.54 -4.71
C ILE A 727 -0.76 3.69 -6.17
N PRO A 728 -0.81 4.89 -6.73
CA PRO A 728 -0.19 5.16 -8.02
C PRO A 728 1.33 5.16 -7.87
N PHE A 729 2.02 4.49 -8.78
CA PHE A 729 3.47 4.35 -8.71
C PHE A 729 4.16 4.73 -10.00
N LYS A 730 5.44 5.09 -9.87
CA LYS A 730 6.40 5.30 -10.95
C LYS A 730 7.68 4.54 -10.65
N ASP A 731 8.04 3.64 -11.54
CA ASP A 731 9.28 2.89 -11.45
C ASP A 731 10.29 3.43 -12.46
N ARG A 732 11.13 4.34 -12.02
CA ARG A 732 12.23 4.90 -12.82
C ARG A 732 13.54 4.29 -12.36
N PHE A 733 13.83 3.12 -12.87
CA PHE A 733 15.10 2.45 -12.60
C PHE A 733 16.23 3.08 -13.44
N ASP A 734 17.40 3.27 -12.84
CA ASP A 734 18.54 3.87 -13.52
C ASP A 734 19.11 2.91 -14.58
N ASN A 735 19.08 3.33 -15.84
CA ASN A 735 19.51 2.53 -16.97
C ASN A 735 21.04 2.36 -17.08
N THR A 736 21.81 3.02 -16.22
CA THR A 736 23.28 2.88 -16.17
C THR A 736 23.71 1.69 -15.30
N LEU A 737 22.79 1.14 -14.49
CA LEU A 737 23.09 0.06 -13.56
C LEU A 737 23.18 -1.29 -14.26
N MET A 738 24.06 -2.16 -13.73
CA MET A 738 24.16 -3.56 -14.18
C MET A 738 22.82 -4.31 -13.97
N LEU A 739 22.17 -4.09 -12.85
CA LEU A 739 20.85 -4.65 -12.56
C LEU A 739 19.81 -4.29 -13.62
N TYR A 740 19.83 -3.05 -14.15
CA TYR A 740 18.93 -2.66 -15.24
C TYR A 740 19.17 -3.51 -16.49
N ALA A 741 20.44 -3.68 -16.89
CA ALA A 741 20.80 -4.48 -18.07
C ALA A 741 20.36 -5.96 -17.94
N LEU A 742 20.37 -6.52 -16.72
CA LEU A 742 19.88 -7.89 -16.44
C LEU A 742 18.36 -8.02 -16.58
N MET A 743 17.62 -6.99 -16.19
CA MET A 743 16.17 -6.98 -16.18
C MET A 743 15.54 -6.54 -17.50
N SER A 744 16.27 -5.76 -18.31
CA SER A 744 15.78 -5.22 -19.58
C SER A 744 15.66 -6.32 -20.64
N SER A 745 14.54 -6.29 -21.40
CA SER A 745 14.35 -7.12 -22.59
C SER A 745 14.61 -6.34 -23.90
N LYS A 746 15.06 -5.08 -23.81
CA LYS A 746 15.28 -4.22 -24.99
C LYS A 746 16.50 -4.68 -25.78
N PRO A 747 16.42 -4.71 -27.12
CA PRO A 747 17.56 -5.11 -27.98
C PRO A 747 18.83 -4.27 -27.74
N GLU A 748 18.67 -2.98 -27.47
CA GLU A 748 19.76 -2.04 -27.19
C GLU A 748 20.59 -2.40 -25.94
N ASP A 749 19.99 -3.07 -25.00
CA ASP A 749 20.64 -3.49 -23.74
C ASP A 749 21.29 -4.88 -23.85
N VAL A 750 21.04 -5.63 -24.94
CA VAL A 750 21.69 -6.93 -25.22
C VAL A 750 23.18 -6.76 -25.35
N GLU A 751 23.65 -5.74 -26.09
CA GLU A 751 25.09 -5.45 -26.24
C GLU A 751 25.77 -5.13 -24.89
N LYS A 752 25.05 -4.48 -23.96
CA LYS A 752 25.56 -4.21 -22.61
C LYS A 752 25.73 -5.50 -21.82
N ARG A 753 24.79 -6.43 -21.95
CA ARG A 753 24.84 -7.75 -21.31
C ARG A 753 26.01 -8.59 -21.82
N GLU A 754 26.20 -8.60 -23.14
CA GLU A 754 27.32 -9.32 -23.79
C GLU A 754 28.68 -8.77 -23.33
N LYS A 755 28.82 -7.44 -23.22
CA LYS A 755 30.03 -6.80 -22.67
C LYS A 755 30.30 -7.19 -21.20
N LEU A 756 29.26 -7.56 -20.46
CA LEU A 756 29.34 -8.06 -19.08
C LEU A 756 29.58 -9.58 -19.03
N GLY A 757 29.76 -10.25 -20.17
CA GLY A 757 29.98 -11.70 -20.26
C GLY A 757 28.74 -12.56 -20.01
N ILE A 758 27.54 -11.96 -20.04
CA ILE A 758 26.27 -12.66 -19.83
C ILE A 758 25.76 -13.14 -21.19
N LYS A 759 25.85 -14.45 -21.42
CA LYS A 759 25.42 -15.09 -22.69
C LYS A 759 23.91 -15.01 -22.88
N GLY A 760 23.49 -14.84 -24.13
CA GLY A 760 22.12 -14.96 -24.55
C GLY A 760 21.60 -16.40 -24.56
N ARG A 761 20.29 -16.57 -24.80
CA ARG A 761 19.62 -17.89 -24.88
C ARG A 761 20.24 -18.77 -26.01
N ASP A 762 20.58 -18.16 -27.12
CA ASP A 762 21.04 -18.86 -28.32
C ASP A 762 22.55 -19.21 -28.29
N ASP A 763 23.28 -18.69 -27.30
CA ASP A 763 24.72 -18.93 -27.10
C ASP A 763 25.03 -20.10 -26.13
N SER A 764 24.01 -20.86 -25.74
CA SER A 764 24.10 -21.92 -24.71
C SER A 764 24.03 -23.34 -25.25
#